data_15fd789b7ba522a61be822963d338547
#
_entry.id   15fd789b7ba522a61be822963d338547
#
_cell.length_a   1.000
_cell.length_b   1.000
_cell.length_c   1.000
_cell.angle_alpha   90.00
_cell.angle_beta   90.00
_cell.angle_gamma   90.00
#
_symmetry.space_group_name_H-M   'P 1'
#
loop_
_entity.id
_entity.type
_entity.pdbx_description
1 polymer ?
#
loop_
_entity_poly.entity_id
_entity_poly.type
_entity_poly.pdbx_seq_one_letter_code
_entity_poly.pdbx_strand_id
1 'polypeptide(L)'
;MNKNQLKKLNPQQRAAVRYGQGPLLVIAGAGTGKTTVITERIKYLIVSKKLKPAEILALTFTDKAAGEMEERVDLAMPYGYTDMWISTFHSFCDRVLRQEALQIGLNANYQLMGGAETTQFLINHLFKFKLGYYRPLGNPTQFVEGLLQHFSRLKDEDIQPSEYVHWVKANSLQLGTDNQKKYLELATAYQTYEELKTQKDVMDFGDLITRVLQLFRTRPNILRQYQQKFKYLLIDEFQDTNIAQNELVRLLAGKQANLTVVADDDQAIYRWRGAATANVIQFRRNFPKAKLITLTQNYRSTQEILDRAYQLIQHNNPDRLEVKEKINKKLVSARQVVGQPIKLILTGRLEDEAEAVAKKISGLTKKKYQYQDIALLVRANNHAEAFTRALSRAGIPYQFLGPGQLFRQPEVKDLIAYLKLLDNFEDGPAVYRVLSMGVFGLSGRDLAAISNFARRQNMAFFEACEQADQVFLNQEAREKIKKFVQMVHRHLDLLVKETAGQILYYFLQDSGLLEQLTDYKTVAQEKQAQNIAKLFDRLKSYEAAHEDASVQATVAWISLAMERGESPLAGTTDWVAENKVNLLTIHSAKGLEFPVVFLVNLVSGRFPTRERQEQIPIPDELIKEILPEGDYHLQEERRLNFFRLSKTPGRKTIISRQ
;
A
#
# COMPACT_ATOMS: atom_id res chain seq x y z
N MET A 1 4.84 18.02 31.47
CA MET A 1 5.97 17.20 30.98
C MET A 1 7.05 17.24 32.04
N ASN A 2 7.43 16.09 32.58
CA ASN A 2 8.42 16.01 33.66
C ASN A 2 9.77 16.48 33.07
N LYS A 3 10.50 17.37 33.76
CA LYS A 3 11.83 17.87 33.33
C LYS A 3 12.78 16.72 32.92
N ASN A 4 12.54 15.52 33.43
CA ASN A 4 13.33 14.32 33.12
C ASN A 4 13.07 13.72 31.74
N GLN A 5 11.89 13.87 31.14
CA GLN A 5 11.61 13.35 29.77
C GLN A 5 12.28 14.22 28.69
N LEU A 6 12.29 15.53 28.86
CA LEU A 6 13.02 16.44 27.94
C LEU A 6 14.55 16.26 28.03
N LYS A 7 15.08 15.73 29.14
CA LYS A 7 16.52 15.43 29.26
C LYS A 7 16.98 14.27 28.38
N LYS A 8 16.07 13.39 27.93
CA LYS A 8 16.40 12.25 27.03
C LYS A 8 16.55 12.69 25.56
N LEU A 9 16.05 13.88 25.18
CA LEU A 9 16.19 14.40 23.83
C LEU A 9 17.54 15.09 23.62
N ASN A 10 18.12 14.92 22.43
CA ASN A 10 19.32 15.65 22.05
C ASN A 10 18.99 17.16 21.84
N PRO A 11 20.02 18.04 21.73
CA PRO A 11 19.77 19.49 21.60
C PRO A 11 18.89 19.86 20.39
N GLN A 12 19.08 19.20 19.23
CA GLN A 12 18.34 19.47 18.01
C GLN A 12 16.87 19.03 18.14
N GLN A 13 16.63 17.81 18.64
CA GLN A 13 15.29 17.32 18.93
C GLN A 13 14.57 18.22 19.96
N ARG A 14 15.27 18.63 21.02
CA ARG A 14 14.71 19.53 22.04
C ARG A 14 14.34 20.89 21.47
N ALA A 15 15.16 21.43 20.57
CA ALA A 15 14.88 22.68 19.87
C ALA A 15 13.62 22.57 19.00
N ALA A 16 13.45 21.45 18.26
CA ALA A 16 12.27 21.19 17.46
C ALA A 16 11.01 21.03 18.32
N VAL A 17 11.08 20.26 19.41
CA VAL A 17 9.96 20.04 20.34
C VAL A 17 9.49 21.32 21.00
N ARG A 18 10.42 22.21 21.42
CA ARG A 18 10.12 23.47 22.11
C ARG A 18 9.87 24.65 21.21
N TYR A 19 9.99 24.49 19.89
CA TYR A 19 9.78 25.60 18.97
C TYR A 19 8.40 26.23 19.19
N GLY A 20 8.36 27.57 19.24
CA GLY A 20 7.19 28.34 19.67
C GLY A 20 6.08 28.36 18.62
N GLN A 21 5.91 29.54 17.97
CA GLN A 21 4.89 29.79 16.96
C GLN A 21 5.52 29.95 15.58
N GLY A 22 4.71 29.69 14.55
CA GLY A 22 5.11 29.83 13.16
C GLY A 22 5.51 28.51 12.50
N PRO A 23 5.86 28.53 11.21
CA PRO A 23 6.18 27.33 10.45
C PRO A 23 7.58 26.79 10.83
N LEU A 24 7.67 25.49 10.99
CA LEU A 24 8.87 24.75 11.32
C LEU A 24 9.07 23.59 10.33
N LEU A 25 10.23 23.57 9.68
CA LEU A 25 10.70 22.46 8.87
C LEU A 25 11.78 21.69 9.63
N VAL A 26 11.52 20.44 9.96
CA VAL A 26 12.46 19.53 10.59
C VAL A 26 12.98 18.55 9.55
N ILE A 27 14.24 18.68 9.17
CA ILE A 27 14.90 17.73 8.28
C ILE A 27 15.52 16.63 9.14
N ALA A 28 15.01 15.42 8.95
CA ALA A 28 15.29 14.32 9.85
C ALA A 28 15.55 13.02 9.06
N GLY A 29 16.81 12.65 8.92
CA GLY A 29 17.21 11.40 8.27
C GLY A 29 16.65 10.15 8.95
N ALA A 30 16.82 8.99 8.32
CA ALA A 30 16.40 7.72 8.92
C ALA A 30 17.08 7.49 10.28
N GLY A 31 16.31 7.04 11.28
CA GLY A 31 16.84 6.72 12.62
C GLY A 31 17.25 7.91 13.48
N THR A 32 16.90 9.15 13.10
CA THR A 32 17.14 10.35 13.92
C THR A 32 16.02 10.68 14.91
N GLY A 33 14.94 9.88 14.92
CA GLY A 33 13.81 10.05 15.82
C GLY A 33 12.75 11.03 15.31
N LYS A 34 12.41 10.99 14.02
CA LYS A 34 11.31 11.77 13.41
C LYS A 34 10.02 11.69 14.21
N THR A 35 9.47 10.47 14.34
CA THR A 35 8.24 10.22 15.07
C THR A 35 8.34 10.61 16.55
N THR A 36 9.52 10.42 17.16
CA THR A 36 9.78 10.88 18.55
C THR A 36 9.63 12.39 18.66
N VAL A 37 10.15 13.16 17.71
CA VAL A 37 10.03 14.63 17.73
C VAL A 37 8.56 15.06 17.63
N ILE A 38 7.78 14.44 16.74
CA ILE A 38 6.35 14.75 16.59
C ILE A 38 5.58 14.39 17.87
N THR A 39 5.73 13.17 18.38
CA THR A 39 5.01 12.73 19.57
C THR A 39 5.38 13.56 20.80
N GLU A 40 6.67 13.85 21.03
CA GLU A 40 7.11 14.68 22.13
C GLU A 40 6.69 16.16 21.96
N ARG A 41 6.56 16.65 20.71
CA ARG A 41 6.02 17.97 20.44
C ARG A 41 4.52 18.05 20.74
N ILE A 42 3.73 17.05 20.36
CA ILE A 42 2.30 16.96 20.73
C ILE A 42 2.18 17.02 22.27
N LYS A 43 2.92 16.18 22.98
CA LYS A 43 2.95 16.17 24.46
C LYS A 43 3.35 17.53 25.03
N TYR A 44 4.35 18.18 24.47
CA TYR A 44 4.78 19.51 24.90
C TYR A 44 3.69 20.56 24.71
N LEU A 45 3.00 20.54 23.55
CA LEU A 45 1.91 21.47 23.25
C LEU A 45 0.74 21.29 24.22
N ILE A 46 0.36 20.08 24.55
CA ILE A 46 -0.74 19.79 25.48
C ILE A 46 -0.34 20.14 26.92
N VAL A 47 0.77 19.59 27.40
CA VAL A 47 1.13 19.71 28.84
C VAL A 47 1.69 21.10 29.18
N SER A 48 2.60 21.61 28.34
CA SER A 48 3.33 22.85 28.64
C SER A 48 2.65 24.11 28.10
N LYS A 49 1.97 23.99 26.93
CA LYS A 49 1.23 25.10 26.33
C LYS A 49 -0.26 25.08 26.66
N LYS A 50 -0.73 24.05 27.39
CA LYS A 50 -2.12 23.87 27.83
C LYS A 50 -3.14 23.88 26.69
N LEU A 51 -2.74 23.38 25.53
CA LEU A 51 -3.65 23.19 24.41
C LEU A 51 -4.53 21.97 24.65
N LYS A 52 -5.78 22.04 24.17
CA LYS A 52 -6.67 20.87 24.18
C LYS A 52 -6.20 19.90 23.06
N PRO A 53 -6.25 18.59 23.27
CA PRO A 53 -5.90 17.61 22.23
C PRO A 53 -6.64 17.85 20.90
N ALA A 54 -7.93 18.22 20.95
CA ALA A 54 -8.76 18.54 19.79
C ALA A 54 -8.30 19.79 19.00
N GLU A 55 -7.39 20.61 19.54
CA GLU A 55 -6.83 21.79 18.88
C GLU A 55 -5.55 21.47 18.08
N ILE A 56 -5.12 20.21 18.09
CA ILE A 56 -3.93 19.73 17.39
C ILE A 56 -4.36 18.75 16.30
N LEU A 57 -3.93 19.00 15.06
CA LEU A 57 -4.08 18.07 13.93
C LEU A 57 -2.71 17.50 13.59
N ALA A 58 -2.57 16.18 13.68
CA ALA A 58 -1.37 15.46 13.25
C ALA A 58 -1.71 14.53 12.08
N LEU A 59 -1.06 14.74 10.94
CA LEU A 59 -1.28 13.94 9.74
C LEU A 59 -0.02 13.15 9.39
N THR A 60 -0.22 11.92 8.96
CA THR A 60 0.83 11.03 8.49
C THR A 60 0.40 10.29 7.22
N PHE A 61 1.33 9.52 6.62
CA PHE A 61 1.09 8.89 5.33
C PHE A 61 0.36 7.54 5.42
N THR A 62 0.52 6.79 6.53
CA THR A 62 -0.07 5.44 6.67
C THR A 62 -0.86 5.30 7.96
N ASP A 63 -1.94 4.50 7.93
CA ASP A 63 -2.77 4.22 9.11
C ASP A 63 -1.96 3.55 10.24
N LYS A 64 -0.99 2.71 9.88
CA LYS A 64 -0.07 2.13 10.87
C LYS A 64 0.74 3.21 11.60
N ALA A 65 1.27 4.20 10.87
CA ALA A 65 2.03 5.29 11.50
C ALA A 65 1.12 6.19 12.34
N ALA A 66 -0.13 6.40 11.93
CA ALA A 66 -1.13 7.11 12.71
C ALA A 66 -1.42 6.38 14.03
N GLY A 67 -1.71 5.08 13.99
CA GLY A 67 -1.96 4.26 15.18
C GLY A 67 -0.76 4.20 16.13
N GLU A 68 0.47 4.01 15.62
CA GLU A 68 1.69 4.05 16.43
C GLU A 68 1.92 5.44 17.08
N MET A 69 1.57 6.51 16.39
CA MET A 69 1.67 7.87 16.90
C MET A 69 0.65 8.11 18.01
N GLU A 70 -0.59 7.69 17.79
CA GLU A 70 -1.69 7.77 18.75
C GLU A 70 -1.35 7.00 20.02
N GLU A 71 -0.98 5.73 19.92
CA GLU A 71 -0.57 4.89 21.08
C GLU A 71 0.55 5.55 21.89
N ARG A 72 1.59 6.08 21.23
CA ARG A 72 2.71 6.75 21.92
C ARG A 72 2.31 8.04 22.61
N VAL A 73 1.30 8.73 22.10
CA VAL A 73 0.77 9.94 22.73
C VAL A 73 -0.12 9.55 23.90
N ASP A 74 -1.01 8.57 23.74
CA ASP A 74 -1.94 8.09 24.78
C ASP A 74 -1.22 7.56 26.02
N LEU A 75 -0.19 6.74 25.83
CA LEU A 75 0.65 6.24 26.95
C LEU A 75 1.25 7.34 27.83
N ALA A 76 1.30 8.56 27.36
CA ALA A 76 1.88 9.69 28.08
C ALA A 76 0.84 10.69 28.58
N MET A 77 -0.44 10.48 28.27
CA MET A 77 -1.54 11.36 28.67
C MET A 77 -2.23 10.83 29.94
N PRO A 78 -2.76 11.72 30.80
CA PRO A 78 -3.69 11.32 31.86
C PRO A 78 -4.94 10.68 31.23
N TYR A 79 -5.52 9.68 31.92
CA TYR A 79 -6.76 9.02 31.52
C TYR A 79 -7.87 10.03 31.14
N GLY A 80 -8.51 9.82 29.98
CA GLY A 80 -9.71 10.55 29.57
C GLY A 80 -9.59 11.52 28.39
N TYR A 81 -8.48 11.52 27.65
CA TYR A 81 -8.35 12.31 26.42
C TYR A 81 -8.67 11.45 25.18
N THR A 82 -9.89 11.59 24.63
CA THR A 82 -10.38 10.76 23.53
C THR A 82 -10.48 11.50 22.17
N ASP A 83 -10.32 12.82 22.12
CA ASP A 83 -10.60 13.63 20.93
C ASP A 83 -9.35 14.15 20.22
N MET A 84 -8.33 13.30 20.02
CA MET A 84 -7.19 13.71 19.20
C MET A 84 -7.46 13.48 17.70
N TRP A 85 -6.91 14.39 16.90
CA TRP A 85 -6.95 14.29 15.45
C TRP A 85 -5.58 13.82 14.92
N ILE A 86 -5.31 12.52 15.13
CA ILE A 86 -4.14 11.83 14.57
C ILE A 86 -4.67 10.85 13.52
N SER A 87 -4.34 11.07 12.24
CA SER A 87 -4.89 10.27 11.15
C SER A 87 -4.04 10.36 9.88
N THR A 88 -4.41 9.60 8.85
CA THR A 88 -3.90 9.84 7.50
C THR A 88 -4.62 11.03 6.84
N PHE A 89 -4.05 11.56 5.73
CA PHE A 89 -4.71 12.59 4.93
C PHE A 89 -6.10 12.17 4.47
N HIS A 90 -6.22 10.94 3.99
CA HIS A 90 -7.49 10.41 3.48
C HIS A 90 -8.53 10.26 4.61
N SER A 91 -8.14 9.68 5.74
CA SER A 91 -9.04 9.53 6.90
C SER A 91 -9.49 10.88 7.47
N PHE A 92 -8.60 11.88 7.48
CA PHE A 92 -8.97 13.25 7.83
C PHE A 92 -10.00 13.82 6.86
N CYS A 93 -9.75 13.69 5.55
CA CYS A 93 -10.65 14.20 4.52
C CYS A 93 -12.01 13.47 4.52
N ASP A 94 -12.02 12.16 4.71
CA ASP A 94 -13.27 11.39 4.85
C ASP A 94 -14.10 11.89 6.04
N ARG A 95 -13.44 12.09 7.20
CA ARG A 95 -14.12 12.63 8.39
C ARG A 95 -14.69 14.04 8.16
N VAL A 96 -13.97 14.90 7.45
CA VAL A 96 -14.47 16.24 7.09
C VAL A 96 -15.66 16.14 6.14
N LEU A 97 -15.58 15.33 5.09
CA LEU A 97 -16.65 15.17 4.13
C LEU A 97 -17.89 14.54 4.74
N ARG A 98 -17.79 13.56 5.60
CA ARG A 98 -18.92 12.99 6.33
C ARG A 98 -19.69 14.03 7.15
N GLN A 99 -19.01 15.09 7.60
CA GLN A 99 -19.61 16.17 8.36
C GLN A 99 -20.17 17.29 7.47
N GLU A 100 -19.49 17.62 6.38
CA GLU A 100 -19.69 18.85 5.61
C GLU A 100 -20.11 18.62 4.15
N ALA A 101 -20.27 17.38 3.69
CA ALA A 101 -20.51 17.06 2.26
C ALA A 101 -21.71 17.80 1.67
N LEU A 102 -22.78 17.96 2.44
CA LEU A 102 -23.98 18.68 2.02
C LEU A 102 -23.71 20.14 1.62
N GLN A 103 -22.68 20.77 2.15
CA GLN A 103 -22.29 22.16 1.84
C GLN A 103 -21.79 22.35 0.39
N ILE A 104 -21.41 21.23 -0.25
CA ILE A 104 -20.97 21.22 -1.65
C ILE A 104 -21.86 20.31 -2.51
N GLY A 105 -23.05 19.97 -2.03
CA GLY A 105 -24.04 19.20 -2.78
C GLY A 105 -23.72 17.71 -2.92
N LEU A 106 -22.93 17.15 -2.01
CA LEU A 106 -22.59 15.73 -1.98
C LEU A 106 -23.36 15.00 -0.88
N ASN A 107 -23.65 13.72 -1.12
CA ASN A 107 -24.23 12.85 -0.11
C ASN A 107 -23.16 12.52 0.96
N ALA A 108 -23.49 12.68 2.25
CA ALA A 108 -22.58 12.33 3.35
C ALA A 108 -22.37 10.81 3.49
N ASN A 109 -23.31 10.01 2.98
CA ASN A 109 -23.26 8.54 3.01
C ASN A 109 -22.67 7.96 1.72
N TYR A 110 -21.82 8.71 1.01
CA TYR A 110 -21.15 8.21 -0.18
C TYR A 110 -20.37 6.92 0.10
N GLN A 111 -20.29 6.07 -0.92
CA GLN A 111 -19.45 4.87 -0.89
C GLN A 111 -18.05 5.19 -1.40
N LEU A 112 -17.03 4.77 -0.65
CA LEU A 112 -15.63 4.88 -1.07
C LEU A 112 -15.20 3.62 -1.82
N MET A 113 -14.88 3.78 -3.10
CA MET A 113 -14.44 2.69 -3.98
C MET A 113 -12.94 2.42 -3.79
N GLY A 114 -12.58 1.14 -3.63
CA GLY A 114 -11.21 0.65 -3.81
C GLY A 114 -10.81 0.65 -5.29
N GLY A 115 -9.53 0.34 -5.59
CA GLY A 115 -9.07 0.38 -6.98
C GLY A 115 -9.75 -0.66 -7.88
N ALA A 116 -10.02 -1.86 -7.38
CA ALA A 116 -10.78 -2.88 -8.12
C ALA A 116 -12.21 -2.41 -8.41
N GLU A 117 -12.89 -1.84 -7.41
CA GLU A 117 -14.24 -1.29 -7.55
C GLU A 117 -14.27 -0.12 -8.53
N THR A 118 -13.26 0.75 -8.48
CA THR A 118 -13.08 1.88 -9.41
C THR A 118 -12.92 1.39 -10.86
N THR A 119 -12.16 0.30 -11.06
CA THR A 119 -11.99 -0.29 -12.39
C THR A 119 -13.28 -0.90 -12.89
N GLN A 120 -13.96 -1.66 -12.05
CA GLN A 120 -15.25 -2.25 -12.40
C GLN A 120 -16.28 -1.16 -12.72
N PHE A 121 -16.29 -0.08 -11.92
CA PHE A 121 -17.13 1.07 -12.18
C PHE A 121 -16.89 1.68 -13.57
N LEU A 122 -15.61 1.89 -13.94
CA LEU A 122 -15.30 2.44 -15.26
C LEU A 122 -15.68 1.47 -16.39
N ILE A 123 -15.43 0.16 -16.23
CA ILE A 123 -15.82 -0.87 -17.21
C ILE A 123 -17.33 -0.89 -17.41
N ASN A 124 -18.11 -0.93 -16.34
CA ASN A 124 -19.59 -0.98 -16.39
C ASN A 124 -20.20 0.26 -17.05
N HIS A 125 -19.51 1.40 -17.00
CA HIS A 125 -19.97 2.64 -17.60
C HIS A 125 -19.23 3.05 -18.87
N LEU A 126 -18.34 2.20 -19.40
CA LEU A 126 -17.41 2.55 -20.46
C LEU A 126 -18.09 3.14 -21.72
N PHE A 127 -19.31 2.68 -22.03
CA PHE A 127 -20.07 3.16 -23.17
C PHE A 127 -20.75 4.53 -22.97
N LYS A 128 -20.77 5.04 -21.73
CA LYS A 128 -21.22 6.42 -21.43
C LYS A 128 -20.17 7.47 -21.76
N PHE A 129 -18.91 7.05 -21.86
CA PHE A 129 -17.79 7.93 -22.20
C PHE A 129 -17.71 8.13 -23.72
N LYS A 130 -17.51 9.37 -24.14
CA LYS A 130 -17.31 9.72 -25.56
C LYS A 130 -15.85 9.41 -25.98
N LEU A 131 -15.50 8.13 -25.97
CA LEU A 131 -14.17 7.63 -26.30
C LEU A 131 -14.14 7.05 -27.72
N GLY A 132 -13.18 7.48 -28.52
CA GLY A 132 -12.87 6.93 -29.82
C GLY A 132 -11.51 6.24 -29.82
N TYR A 133 -10.42 7.00 -29.68
CA TYR A 133 -9.07 6.48 -29.62
C TYR A 133 -8.83 5.59 -28.40
N TYR A 134 -9.30 6.02 -27.21
CA TYR A 134 -9.10 5.29 -25.96
C TYR A 134 -10.14 4.19 -25.68
N ARG A 135 -10.96 3.84 -26.69
CA ARG A 135 -11.85 2.67 -26.65
C ARG A 135 -11.81 1.96 -28.01
N PRO A 136 -10.71 1.25 -28.33
CA PRO A 136 -10.57 0.56 -29.60
C PRO A 136 -11.59 -0.58 -29.73
N LEU A 137 -12.13 -0.79 -30.94
CA LEU A 137 -13.18 -1.78 -31.20
C LEU A 137 -12.75 -3.22 -30.90
N GLY A 138 -11.49 -3.56 -31.14
CA GLY A 138 -10.95 -4.91 -30.90
C GLY A 138 -10.74 -5.25 -29.41
N ASN A 139 -10.49 -4.25 -28.55
CA ASN A 139 -10.34 -4.41 -27.13
C ASN A 139 -10.78 -3.13 -26.39
N PRO A 140 -12.09 -2.99 -26.12
CA PRO A 140 -12.62 -1.77 -25.51
C PRO A 140 -12.05 -1.40 -24.13
N THR A 141 -11.56 -2.38 -23.37
CA THR A 141 -11.03 -2.19 -22.02
C THR A 141 -9.52 -1.92 -21.98
N GLN A 142 -8.84 -1.93 -23.14
CA GLN A 142 -7.37 -1.81 -23.23
C GLN A 142 -6.79 -0.62 -22.45
N PHE A 143 -7.49 0.51 -22.41
CA PHE A 143 -7.02 1.75 -21.81
C PHE A 143 -7.65 2.06 -20.44
N VAL A 144 -8.49 1.18 -19.89
CA VAL A 144 -9.19 1.42 -18.63
C VAL A 144 -8.22 1.76 -17.48
N GLU A 145 -7.15 0.98 -17.33
CA GLU A 145 -6.14 1.25 -16.31
C GLU A 145 -5.38 2.55 -16.57
N GLY A 146 -5.00 2.80 -17.82
CA GLY A 146 -4.35 4.04 -18.21
C GLY A 146 -5.21 5.28 -17.95
N LEU A 147 -6.51 5.20 -18.22
CA LEU A 147 -7.48 6.27 -17.93
C LEU A 147 -7.57 6.55 -16.43
N LEU A 148 -7.72 5.51 -15.61
CA LEU A 148 -7.80 5.65 -14.16
C LEU A 148 -6.50 6.21 -13.56
N GLN A 149 -5.36 5.75 -14.04
CA GLN A 149 -4.06 6.30 -13.64
C GLN A 149 -3.93 7.78 -14.03
N HIS A 150 -4.34 8.14 -15.25
CA HIS A 150 -4.34 9.52 -15.74
C HIS A 150 -5.24 10.42 -14.88
N PHE A 151 -6.46 9.99 -14.55
CA PHE A 151 -7.38 10.75 -13.69
C PHE A 151 -6.83 10.89 -12.26
N SER A 152 -6.23 9.82 -11.73
CA SER A 152 -5.58 9.88 -10.42
C SER A 152 -4.43 10.89 -10.38
N ARG A 153 -3.58 10.91 -11.43
CA ARG A 153 -2.48 11.87 -11.54
C ARG A 153 -2.96 13.32 -11.62
N LEU A 154 -4.04 13.58 -12.38
CA LEU A 154 -4.66 14.91 -12.43
C LEU A 154 -5.14 15.37 -11.04
N LYS A 155 -5.72 14.46 -10.24
CA LYS A 155 -6.14 14.76 -8.86
C LYS A 155 -4.95 15.02 -7.94
N ASP A 156 -3.88 14.26 -8.07
CA ASP A 156 -2.64 14.45 -7.30
C ASP A 156 -2.02 15.84 -7.56
N GLU A 157 -2.13 16.34 -8.80
CA GLU A 157 -1.71 17.67 -9.22
C GLU A 157 -2.77 18.76 -8.96
N ASP A 158 -3.89 18.41 -8.31
CA ASP A 158 -5.00 19.32 -8.04
C ASP A 158 -5.51 20.04 -9.30
N ILE A 159 -5.78 19.23 -10.36
CA ILE A 159 -6.32 19.69 -11.64
C ILE A 159 -7.76 19.25 -11.75
N GLN A 160 -8.67 20.25 -11.86
CA GLN A 160 -10.09 19.98 -12.03
C GLN A 160 -10.42 19.66 -13.50
N PRO A 161 -11.51 18.90 -13.78
CA PRO A 161 -11.92 18.60 -15.15
C PRO A 161 -12.08 19.85 -16.03
N SER A 162 -12.65 20.92 -15.47
CA SER A 162 -12.82 22.20 -16.17
C SER A 162 -11.49 22.88 -16.53
N GLU A 163 -10.49 22.79 -15.66
CA GLU A 163 -9.14 23.30 -15.91
C GLU A 163 -8.47 22.54 -17.07
N TYR A 164 -8.63 21.21 -17.08
CA TYR A 164 -8.08 20.38 -18.15
C TYR A 164 -8.73 20.68 -19.51
N VAL A 165 -10.06 20.77 -19.56
CA VAL A 165 -10.78 21.17 -20.78
C VAL A 165 -10.33 22.56 -21.27
N HIS A 166 -10.17 23.52 -20.34
CA HIS A 166 -9.69 24.86 -20.66
C HIS A 166 -8.27 24.82 -21.24
N TRP A 167 -7.36 24.08 -20.61
CA TRP A 167 -5.99 23.92 -21.07
C TRP A 167 -5.93 23.36 -22.51
N VAL A 168 -6.70 22.30 -22.83
CA VAL A 168 -6.75 21.71 -24.17
C VAL A 168 -7.20 22.74 -25.21
N LYS A 169 -8.21 23.55 -24.88
CA LYS A 169 -8.72 24.58 -25.80
C LYS A 169 -7.71 25.71 -26.00
N ALA A 170 -7.07 26.14 -24.93
CA ALA A 170 -6.08 27.24 -24.97
C ALA A 170 -4.82 26.86 -25.78
N ASN A 171 -4.38 25.59 -25.73
CA ASN A 171 -3.17 25.11 -26.40
C ASN A 171 -3.45 24.40 -27.74
N SER A 172 -4.63 24.57 -28.32
CA SER A 172 -5.08 23.89 -29.54
C SER A 172 -4.11 24.00 -30.73
N LEU A 173 -3.49 25.19 -30.92
CA LEU A 173 -2.54 25.43 -32.00
C LEU A 173 -1.21 24.71 -31.79
N GLN A 174 -0.75 24.59 -30.57
CA GLN A 174 0.55 23.95 -30.24
C GLN A 174 0.45 22.42 -30.27
N LEU A 175 -0.70 21.86 -29.88
CA LEU A 175 -0.93 20.40 -29.81
C LEU A 175 -1.04 19.76 -31.20
N GLY A 176 -1.47 20.50 -32.22
CA GLY A 176 -1.85 19.93 -33.52
C GLY A 176 -3.18 19.14 -33.44
N THR A 177 -3.78 18.87 -34.59
CA THR A 177 -5.16 18.34 -34.67
C THR A 177 -5.35 16.98 -34.00
N ASP A 178 -4.39 16.07 -34.12
CA ASP A 178 -4.53 14.71 -33.60
C ASP A 178 -4.32 14.64 -32.09
N ASN A 179 -3.31 15.33 -31.55
CA ASN A 179 -3.09 15.39 -30.12
C ASN A 179 -4.20 16.18 -29.42
N GLN A 180 -4.65 17.28 -30.03
CA GLN A 180 -5.79 18.04 -29.52
C GLN A 180 -7.03 17.17 -29.36
N LYS A 181 -7.37 16.33 -30.37
CA LYS A 181 -8.51 15.40 -30.29
C LYS A 181 -8.34 14.41 -29.13
N LYS A 182 -7.15 13.80 -29.00
CA LYS A 182 -6.84 12.84 -27.93
C LYS A 182 -6.96 13.47 -26.55
N TYR A 183 -6.38 14.66 -26.33
CA TYR A 183 -6.46 15.34 -25.05
C TYR A 183 -7.86 15.85 -24.74
N LEU A 184 -8.63 16.27 -25.75
CA LEU A 184 -10.04 16.65 -25.56
C LEU A 184 -10.88 15.45 -25.17
N GLU A 185 -10.62 14.30 -25.76
CA GLU A 185 -11.26 13.02 -25.40
C GLU A 185 -10.98 12.68 -23.94
N LEU A 186 -9.71 12.76 -23.48
CA LEU A 186 -9.31 12.54 -22.09
C LEU A 186 -9.95 13.52 -21.12
N ALA A 187 -9.93 14.81 -21.45
CA ALA A 187 -10.52 15.85 -20.59
C ALA A 187 -12.05 15.68 -20.46
N THR A 188 -12.72 15.34 -21.56
CA THR A 188 -14.17 15.05 -21.53
C THR A 188 -14.46 13.76 -20.76
N ALA A 189 -13.61 12.74 -20.91
CA ALA A 189 -13.75 11.49 -20.17
C ALA A 189 -13.55 11.72 -18.67
N TYR A 190 -12.58 12.54 -18.27
CA TYR A 190 -12.38 12.90 -16.85
C TYR A 190 -13.60 13.62 -16.29
N GLN A 191 -14.17 14.57 -17.03
CA GLN A 191 -15.42 15.24 -16.62
C GLN A 191 -16.56 14.23 -16.45
N THR A 192 -16.79 13.35 -17.45
CA THR A 192 -17.84 12.33 -17.40
C THR A 192 -17.64 11.38 -16.22
N TYR A 193 -16.38 11.02 -15.91
CA TYR A 193 -16.04 10.16 -14.77
C TYR A 193 -16.45 10.80 -13.43
N GLU A 194 -16.12 12.08 -13.23
CA GLU A 194 -16.51 12.82 -12.02
C GLU A 194 -18.03 13.00 -11.89
N GLU A 195 -18.72 13.30 -13.00
CA GLU A 195 -20.17 13.43 -13.04
C GLU A 195 -20.88 12.11 -12.70
N LEU A 196 -20.44 10.99 -13.29
CA LEU A 196 -20.99 9.67 -13.03
C LEU A 196 -20.82 9.23 -11.57
N LYS A 197 -19.65 9.48 -10.98
CA LYS A 197 -19.40 9.20 -9.57
C LYS A 197 -20.34 9.99 -8.66
N THR A 198 -20.49 11.28 -8.95
CA THR A 198 -21.39 12.15 -8.19
C THR A 198 -22.85 11.69 -8.30
N GLN A 199 -23.31 11.27 -9.50
CA GLN A 199 -24.67 10.76 -9.71
C GLN A 199 -24.94 9.43 -8.99
N LYS A 200 -23.91 8.63 -8.76
CA LYS A 200 -24.00 7.31 -8.12
C LYS A 200 -23.62 7.33 -6.64
N ASP A 201 -23.39 8.49 -6.07
CA ASP A 201 -22.95 8.67 -4.68
C ASP A 201 -21.69 7.85 -4.32
N VAL A 202 -20.76 7.72 -5.27
CA VAL A 202 -19.49 7.01 -5.07
C VAL A 202 -18.30 7.95 -5.20
N MET A 203 -17.23 7.64 -4.49
CA MET A 203 -15.95 8.37 -4.55
C MET A 203 -14.77 7.41 -4.66
N ASP A 204 -13.70 7.81 -5.33
CA ASP A 204 -12.39 7.17 -5.20
C ASP A 204 -11.52 7.89 -4.15
N PHE A 205 -10.36 7.31 -3.81
CA PHE A 205 -9.48 7.89 -2.79
C PHE A 205 -8.99 9.30 -3.14
N GLY A 206 -8.77 9.60 -4.42
CA GLY A 206 -8.35 10.94 -4.85
C GLY A 206 -9.43 11.99 -4.61
N ASP A 207 -10.71 11.60 -4.69
CA ASP A 207 -11.83 12.51 -4.45
C ASP A 207 -11.85 13.05 -3.02
N LEU A 208 -11.47 12.23 -2.05
CA LEU A 208 -11.47 12.68 -0.65
C LEU A 208 -10.71 13.99 -0.48
N ILE A 209 -9.53 14.09 -1.09
CA ILE A 209 -8.70 15.30 -0.99
C ILE A 209 -9.23 16.43 -1.87
N THR A 210 -9.55 16.14 -3.14
CA THR A 210 -10.01 17.15 -4.09
C THR A 210 -11.36 17.76 -3.69
N ARG A 211 -12.29 16.99 -3.12
CA ARG A 211 -13.58 17.48 -2.61
C ARG A 211 -13.43 18.32 -1.34
N VAL A 212 -12.50 17.98 -0.43
CA VAL A 212 -12.20 18.87 0.71
C VAL A 212 -11.54 20.17 0.24
N LEU A 213 -10.65 20.13 -0.76
CA LEU A 213 -10.10 21.34 -1.37
C LEU A 213 -11.21 22.19 -1.99
N GLN A 214 -12.14 21.58 -2.73
CA GLN A 214 -13.33 22.25 -3.28
C GLN A 214 -14.16 22.90 -2.16
N LEU A 215 -14.46 22.14 -1.09
CA LEU A 215 -15.21 22.64 0.07
C LEU A 215 -14.54 23.90 0.67
N PHE A 216 -13.26 23.81 0.97
CA PHE A 216 -12.53 24.91 1.62
C PHE A 216 -12.37 26.15 0.73
N ARG A 217 -12.28 25.98 -0.58
CA ARG A 217 -12.22 27.06 -1.56
C ARG A 217 -13.59 27.73 -1.78
N THR A 218 -14.67 26.96 -1.81
CA THR A 218 -16.03 27.46 -2.07
C THR A 218 -16.76 27.91 -0.81
N ARG A 219 -16.36 27.42 0.37
CA ARG A 219 -16.94 27.75 1.68
C ARG A 219 -15.90 28.27 2.67
N PRO A 220 -15.43 29.54 2.51
CA PRO A 220 -14.37 30.09 3.37
C PRO A 220 -14.73 30.17 4.86
N ASN A 221 -16.04 30.19 5.20
CA ASN A 221 -16.51 30.12 6.58
C ASN A 221 -16.19 28.78 7.22
N ILE A 222 -16.36 27.66 6.49
CA ILE A 222 -16.01 26.33 6.97
C ILE A 222 -14.49 26.22 7.14
N LEU A 223 -13.71 26.66 6.14
CA LEU A 223 -12.26 26.68 6.26
C LEU A 223 -11.82 27.45 7.53
N ARG A 224 -12.42 28.62 7.80
CA ARG A 224 -12.12 29.39 9.02
C ARG A 224 -12.45 28.63 10.31
N GLN A 225 -13.53 27.87 10.35
CA GLN A 225 -13.87 27.02 11.50
C GLN A 225 -12.77 25.98 11.77
N TYR A 226 -12.29 25.27 10.73
CA TYR A 226 -11.20 24.31 10.87
C TYR A 226 -9.86 24.97 11.22
N GLN A 227 -9.56 26.15 10.69
CA GLN A 227 -8.38 26.94 11.06
C GLN A 227 -8.43 27.42 12.53
N GLN A 228 -9.61 27.76 13.03
CA GLN A 228 -9.81 28.15 14.45
C GLN A 228 -9.75 26.93 15.39
N LYS A 229 -10.26 25.78 14.93
CA LYS A 229 -10.22 24.53 15.66
C LYS A 229 -8.79 24.04 15.82
N PHE A 230 -8.03 23.97 14.74
CA PHE A 230 -6.67 23.44 14.73
C PHE A 230 -5.64 24.55 14.89
N LYS A 231 -5.21 24.78 16.11
CA LYS A 231 -4.20 25.81 16.43
C LYS A 231 -2.79 25.39 16.04
N TYR A 232 -2.53 24.07 15.92
CA TYR A 232 -1.24 23.52 15.49
C TYR A 232 -1.46 22.36 14.54
N LEU A 233 -0.72 22.37 13.43
CA LEU A 233 -0.66 21.30 12.45
C LEU A 233 0.71 20.64 12.51
N LEU A 234 0.73 19.30 12.57
CA LEU A 234 1.96 18.50 12.53
C LEU A 234 1.85 17.48 11.41
N ILE A 235 2.81 17.47 10.51
CA ILE A 235 2.81 16.57 9.36
C ILE A 235 4.07 15.71 9.42
N ASP A 236 3.89 14.38 9.48
CA ASP A 236 5.01 13.43 9.38
C ASP A 236 5.19 12.96 7.95
N GLU A 237 6.40 12.54 7.59
CA GLU A 237 6.77 12.04 6.27
C GLU A 237 6.32 12.99 5.13
N PHE A 238 6.50 14.28 5.32
CA PHE A 238 6.01 15.32 4.39
C PHE A 238 6.56 15.19 2.96
N GLN A 239 7.71 14.53 2.76
CA GLN A 239 8.26 14.22 1.45
C GLN A 239 7.41 13.23 0.63
N ASP A 240 6.47 12.54 1.25
CA ASP A 240 5.59 11.59 0.56
C ASP A 240 4.23 12.21 0.17
N THR A 241 4.03 13.51 0.45
CA THR A 241 2.79 14.21 0.09
C THR A 241 2.78 14.62 -1.38
N ASN A 242 1.59 14.56 -2.02
CA ASN A 242 1.35 15.09 -3.35
C ASN A 242 1.00 16.60 -3.33
N ILE A 243 0.81 17.19 -4.50
CA ILE A 243 0.51 18.65 -4.62
C ILE A 243 -0.83 18.98 -3.96
N ALA A 244 -1.87 18.18 -4.17
CA ALA A 244 -3.20 18.39 -3.59
C ALA A 244 -3.15 18.32 -2.05
N GLN A 245 -2.41 17.39 -1.47
CA GLN A 245 -2.20 17.28 -0.02
C GLN A 245 -1.43 18.47 0.54
N ASN A 246 -0.40 18.94 -0.17
CA ASN A 246 0.35 20.14 0.22
C ASN A 246 -0.55 21.38 0.20
N GLU A 247 -1.40 21.51 -0.81
CA GLU A 247 -2.37 22.60 -0.90
C GLU A 247 -3.38 22.56 0.27
N LEU A 248 -3.86 21.37 0.64
CA LEU A 248 -4.72 21.19 1.81
C LEU A 248 -4.03 21.65 3.09
N VAL A 249 -2.76 21.28 3.30
CA VAL A 249 -1.96 21.76 4.45
C VAL A 249 -1.82 23.27 4.43
N ARG A 250 -1.56 23.87 3.27
CA ARG A 250 -1.41 25.31 3.09
C ARG A 250 -2.70 26.07 3.46
N LEU A 251 -3.85 25.58 3.02
CA LEU A 251 -5.16 26.16 3.34
C LEU A 251 -5.44 26.06 4.85
N LEU A 252 -5.25 24.89 5.46
CA LEU A 252 -5.48 24.68 6.89
C LEU A 252 -4.54 25.51 7.77
N ALA A 253 -3.27 25.65 7.39
CA ALA A 253 -2.29 26.44 8.14
C ALA A 253 -2.65 27.94 8.21
N GLY A 254 -3.27 28.45 7.16
CA GLY A 254 -3.70 29.85 7.10
C GLY A 254 -2.57 30.84 7.34
N LYS A 255 -2.93 32.06 7.75
CA LYS A 255 -1.97 33.16 7.99
C LYS A 255 -1.09 32.95 9.23
N GLN A 256 -1.58 32.28 10.26
CA GLN A 256 -0.82 32.01 11.50
C GLN A 256 0.23 30.94 11.34
N ALA A 257 0.01 29.99 10.41
CA ALA A 257 0.93 28.94 9.99
C ALA A 257 1.69 28.26 11.15
N ASN A 258 1.01 27.93 12.26
CA ASN A 258 1.60 27.08 13.31
C ASN A 258 1.74 25.63 12.80
N LEU A 259 2.58 25.50 11.79
CA LEU A 259 2.79 24.29 11.02
C LEU A 259 4.16 23.69 11.32
N THR A 260 4.20 22.44 11.73
CA THR A 260 5.45 21.68 11.84
C THR A 260 5.43 20.53 10.84
N VAL A 261 6.37 20.51 9.92
CA VAL A 261 6.57 19.39 9.00
C VAL A 261 7.87 18.70 9.31
N VAL A 262 7.84 17.37 9.27
CA VAL A 262 9.02 16.52 9.41
C VAL A 262 9.22 15.76 8.11
N ALA A 263 10.41 15.88 7.53
CA ALA A 263 10.69 15.38 6.19
C ALA A 263 12.12 14.89 6.01
N ASP A 264 12.33 14.06 4.99
CA ASP A 264 13.62 13.75 4.41
C ASP A 264 13.48 13.49 2.91
N ASP A 265 13.91 14.42 2.07
CA ASP A 265 13.87 14.29 0.61
C ASP A 265 14.63 13.06 0.07
N ASP A 266 15.67 12.61 0.80
CA ASP A 266 16.41 11.39 0.46
C ASP A 266 15.59 10.11 0.73
N GLN A 267 14.47 10.19 1.44
CA GLN A 267 13.54 9.10 1.74
C GLN A 267 12.22 9.18 0.96
N ALA A 268 12.10 10.07 -0.02
CA ALA A 268 10.93 10.16 -0.91
C ALA A 268 10.95 8.98 -1.90
N ILE A 269 10.15 7.95 -1.65
CA ILE A 269 10.10 6.68 -2.41
C ILE A 269 8.70 6.31 -2.92
N TYR A 270 7.73 7.22 -2.82
CA TYR A 270 6.33 6.99 -3.21
C TYR A 270 5.87 7.87 -4.38
N ARG A 271 6.79 8.27 -5.27
CA ARG A 271 6.41 9.06 -6.44
C ARG A 271 5.38 8.36 -7.34
N TRP A 272 5.49 7.06 -7.49
CA TRP A 272 4.51 6.26 -8.23
C TRP A 272 3.07 6.35 -7.65
N ARG A 273 2.91 6.95 -6.46
CA ARG A 273 1.66 7.37 -5.83
C ARG A 273 1.47 8.88 -5.83
N GLY A 274 2.11 9.61 -6.73
CA GLY A 274 1.98 11.07 -6.84
C GLY A 274 2.79 11.90 -5.83
N ALA A 275 3.64 11.29 -5.00
CA ALA A 275 4.44 12.04 -4.04
C ALA A 275 5.39 13.04 -4.74
N ALA A 276 5.32 14.30 -4.33
CA ALA A 276 6.10 15.40 -4.89
C ALA A 276 7.26 15.81 -3.96
N THR A 277 8.48 15.35 -4.28
CA THR A 277 9.70 15.72 -3.53
C THR A 277 9.87 17.25 -3.51
N ALA A 278 9.38 17.95 -4.53
CA ALA A 278 9.36 19.38 -4.64
C ALA A 278 8.66 20.08 -3.45
N ASN A 279 7.67 19.45 -2.83
CA ASN A 279 6.98 20.01 -1.66
C ASN A 279 7.94 20.36 -0.52
N VAL A 280 8.90 19.47 -0.24
CA VAL A 280 9.92 19.73 0.80
C VAL A 280 10.89 20.81 0.36
N ILE A 281 11.34 20.74 -0.90
CA ILE A 281 12.31 21.71 -1.46
C ILE A 281 11.70 23.11 -1.51
N GLN A 282 10.40 23.22 -1.80
CA GLN A 282 9.70 24.50 -1.92
C GLN A 282 9.08 24.99 -0.61
N PHE A 283 9.15 24.21 0.47
CA PHE A 283 8.48 24.55 1.72
C PHE A 283 8.80 25.96 2.19
N ARG A 284 10.08 26.36 2.15
CA ARG A 284 10.48 27.72 2.55
C ARG A 284 10.09 28.83 1.55
N ARG A 285 9.81 28.48 0.30
CA ARG A 285 9.21 29.44 -0.66
C ARG A 285 7.76 29.71 -0.29
N ASN A 286 7.01 28.67 0.11
CA ASN A 286 5.62 28.77 0.55
C ASN A 286 5.51 29.41 1.96
N PHE A 287 6.51 29.16 2.81
CA PHE A 287 6.59 29.68 4.17
C PHE A 287 7.94 30.38 4.42
N PRO A 288 8.16 31.60 3.93
CA PRO A 288 9.47 32.27 3.99
C PRO A 288 10.02 32.49 5.41
N LYS A 289 9.14 32.54 6.41
CA LYS A 289 9.50 32.68 7.83
C LYS A 289 9.75 31.32 8.52
N ALA A 290 9.77 30.25 7.77
CA ALA A 290 9.95 28.93 8.35
C ALA A 290 11.34 28.76 9.00
N LYS A 291 11.34 28.30 10.24
CA LYS A 291 12.56 27.85 10.90
C LYS A 291 12.93 26.46 10.38
N LEU A 292 14.20 26.30 10.03
CA LEU A 292 14.74 24.99 9.63
C LEU A 292 15.58 24.43 10.78
N ILE A 293 15.35 23.15 11.13
CA ILE A 293 16.14 22.40 12.12
C ILE A 293 16.52 21.06 11.48
N THR A 294 17.82 20.76 11.44
CA THR A 294 18.32 19.49 10.90
C THR A 294 18.72 18.54 12.02
N LEU A 295 18.19 17.32 12.01
CA LEU A 295 18.54 16.27 12.96
C LEU A 295 19.66 15.42 12.34
N THR A 296 20.86 15.47 12.91
CA THR A 296 22.03 14.76 12.38
C THR A 296 22.42 13.53 13.20
N GLN A 297 21.95 13.41 14.44
CA GLN A 297 22.28 12.27 15.30
C GLN A 297 21.41 11.06 14.99
N ASN A 298 22.02 9.95 14.59
CA ASN A 298 21.33 8.69 14.25
C ASN A 298 21.47 7.68 15.40
N TYR A 299 20.35 7.12 15.84
CA TYR A 299 20.28 6.15 16.94
C TYR A 299 20.12 4.69 16.47
N ARG A 300 19.98 4.50 15.15
CA ARG A 300 19.64 3.22 14.53
C ARG A 300 20.84 2.47 14.00
N SER A 301 21.62 3.09 13.13
CA SER A 301 22.62 2.44 12.30
C SER A 301 24.05 2.72 12.79
N THR A 302 25.00 1.85 12.41
CA THR A 302 26.42 2.07 12.64
C THR A 302 26.99 3.09 11.65
N GLN A 303 28.11 3.73 11.97
CA GLN A 303 28.68 4.78 11.13
C GLN A 303 29.05 4.28 9.73
N GLU A 304 29.60 3.07 9.61
CA GLU A 304 29.95 2.47 8.30
C GLU A 304 28.75 2.43 7.34
N ILE A 305 27.58 2.02 7.83
CA ILE A 305 26.36 1.97 7.03
C ILE A 305 25.92 3.38 6.62
N LEU A 306 25.98 4.34 7.54
CA LEU A 306 25.60 5.72 7.28
C LEU A 306 26.51 6.38 6.25
N ASP A 307 27.82 6.15 6.34
CA ASP A 307 28.80 6.73 5.41
C ASP A 307 28.60 6.15 3.99
N ARG A 308 28.38 4.84 3.84
CA ARG A 308 28.08 4.23 2.54
C ARG A 308 26.77 4.70 1.94
N ALA A 309 25.73 4.79 2.76
CA ALA A 309 24.45 5.34 2.33
C ALA A 309 24.61 6.81 1.87
N TYR A 310 25.33 7.61 2.65
CA TYR A 310 25.58 9.01 2.31
C TYR A 310 26.38 9.17 1.02
N GLN A 311 27.42 8.35 0.80
CA GLN A 311 28.18 8.34 -0.47
C GLN A 311 27.26 8.04 -1.66
N LEU A 312 26.39 7.06 -1.54
CA LEU A 312 25.45 6.70 -2.61
C LEU A 312 24.51 7.84 -2.97
N ILE A 313 23.91 8.49 -1.97
CA ILE A 313 22.88 9.51 -2.22
C ILE A 313 23.46 10.82 -2.77
N GLN A 314 24.78 11.06 -2.60
CA GLN A 314 25.47 12.22 -3.20
C GLN A 314 25.35 12.26 -4.74
N HIS A 315 25.14 11.10 -5.39
CA HIS A 315 24.92 11.05 -6.85
C HIS A 315 23.58 11.65 -7.29
N ASN A 316 22.73 12.08 -6.35
CA ASN A 316 21.49 12.83 -6.63
C ASN A 316 21.68 14.35 -6.53
N ASN A 317 22.90 14.84 -6.26
CA ASN A 317 23.21 16.26 -6.33
C ASN A 317 23.15 16.75 -7.80
N PRO A 318 22.68 17.98 -8.07
CA PRO A 318 22.38 19.07 -7.10
C PRO A 318 20.94 19.08 -6.59
N ASP A 319 20.08 18.11 -6.95
CA ASP A 319 18.65 18.14 -6.68
C ASP A 319 18.25 17.90 -5.22
N ARG A 320 19.20 17.56 -4.36
CA ARG A 320 18.95 17.33 -2.93
C ARG A 320 18.78 18.61 -2.15
N LEU A 321 17.91 18.56 -1.13
CA LEU A 321 17.67 19.67 -0.22
C LEU A 321 18.96 20.16 0.48
N GLU A 322 19.89 19.24 0.77
CA GLU A 322 21.20 19.53 1.35
C GLU A 322 21.96 20.61 0.55
N VAL A 323 21.94 20.49 -0.79
CA VAL A 323 22.59 21.44 -1.69
C VAL A 323 21.76 22.72 -1.84
N LYS A 324 20.45 22.57 -2.07
CA LYS A 324 19.55 23.71 -2.33
C LYS A 324 19.41 24.64 -1.12
N GLU A 325 19.36 24.09 0.09
CA GLU A 325 19.25 24.84 1.35
C GLU A 325 20.59 25.07 2.05
N LYS A 326 21.70 24.58 1.49
CA LYS A 326 23.06 24.68 2.04
C LYS A 326 23.16 24.19 3.49
N ILE A 327 22.58 23.04 3.77
CA ILE A 327 22.53 22.40 5.09
C ILE A 327 23.40 21.13 5.11
N ASN A 328 23.79 20.71 6.30
CA ASN A 328 24.49 19.45 6.48
C ASN A 328 23.50 18.34 6.90
N LYS A 329 23.32 17.33 6.04
CA LYS A 329 22.48 16.15 6.29
C LYS A 329 23.29 14.91 6.65
N LYS A 330 24.62 14.98 6.71
CA LYS A 330 25.47 13.84 7.06
C LYS A 330 25.15 13.36 8.47
N LEU A 331 24.74 12.09 8.58
CA LEU A 331 24.34 11.50 9.84
C LEU A 331 25.55 11.00 10.64
N VAL A 332 25.50 11.21 11.96
CA VAL A 332 26.48 10.73 12.91
C VAL A 332 25.84 9.70 13.83
N SER A 333 26.42 8.50 13.92
CA SER A 333 25.90 7.43 14.78
C SER A 333 26.06 7.78 16.25
N ALA A 334 24.97 7.70 17.00
CA ALA A 334 25.00 7.76 18.48
C ALA A 334 25.38 6.41 19.12
N ARG A 335 25.48 5.36 18.30
CA ARG A 335 25.85 4.02 18.79
C ARG A 335 27.35 3.91 18.93
N GLN A 336 27.80 3.56 20.11
CA GLN A 336 29.23 3.33 20.41
C GLN A 336 29.73 1.96 19.92
N VAL A 337 29.09 1.39 18.89
CA VAL A 337 29.41 0.07 18.35
C VAL A 337 30.09 0.23 17.01
N VAL A 338 31.28 -0.34 16.88
CA VAL A 338 31.99 -0.43 15.60
C VAL A 338 31.16 -1.33 14.67
N GLY A 339 30.72 -0.76 13.53
CA GLY A 339 29.98 -1.48 12.50
C GLY A 339 30.87 -2.52 11.81
N GLN A 340 30.24 -3.57 11.28
CA GLN A 340 30.93 -4.46 10.36
C GLN A 340 30.81 -3.90 8.92
N PRO A 341 31.83 -4.09 8.08
CA PRO A 341 31.78 -3.65 6.69
C PRO A 341 30.62 -4.34 5.97
N ILE A 342 30.03 -3.62 5.02
CA ILE A 342 29.01 -4.16 4.13
C ILE A 342 29.64 -5.28 3.31
N LYS A 343 29.02 -6.46 3.30
CA LYS A 343 29.53 -7.62 2.56
C LYS A 343 28.83 -7.71 1.21
N LEU A 344 29.61 -7.89 0.16
CA LEU A 344 29.12 -8.13 -1.18
C LEU A 344 29.22 -9.64 -1.50
N ILE A 345 28.13 -10.21 -2.03
CA ILE A 345 28.09 -11.56 -2.59
C ILE A 345 27.89 -11.39 -4.10
N LEU A 346 28.80 -11.93 -4.89
CA LEU A 346 28.75 -11.93 -6.35
C LEU A 346 28.58 -13.36 -6.84
N THR A 347 27.63 -13.56 -7.76
CA THR A 347 27.34 -14.86 -8.37
C THR A 347 27.04 -14.71 -9.86
N GLY A 348 27.13 -15.78 -10.61
CA GLY A 348 26.83 -15.76 -12.05
C GLY A 348 25.35 -15.99 -12.38
N ARG A 349 24.56 -16.54 -11.43
CA ARG A 349 23.15 -16.90 -11.65
C ARG A 349 22.31 -16.53 -10.43
N LEU A 350 21.00 -16.32 -10.67
CA LEU A 350 20.05 -16.00 -9.61
C LEU A 350 19.90 -17.13 -8.58
N GLU A 351 19.92 -18.37 -9.04
CA GLU A 351 19.82 -19.55 -8.19
C GLU A 351 21.02 -19.64 -7.23
N ASP A 352 22.22 -19.38 -7.75
CA ASP A 352 23.49 -19.37 -6.96
C ASP A 352 23.46 -18.23 -5.92
N GLU A 353 22.90 -17.07 -6.29
CA GLU A 353 22.68 -15.95 -5.35
C GLU A 353 21.76 -16.38 -4.23
N ALA A 354 20.62 -17.00 -4.56
CA ALA A 354 19.62 -17.43 -3.58
C ALA A 354 20.19 -18.50 -2.63
N GLU A 355 20.96 -19.47 -3.14
CA GLU A 355 21.63 -20.50 -2.34
C GLU A 355 22.71 -19.90 -1.42
N ALA A 356 23.55 -18.99 -1.94
CA ALA A 356 24.57 -18.31 -1.15
C ALA A 356 23.93 -17.49 -0.01
N VAL A 357 22.81 -16.83 -0.26
CA VAL A 357 22.02 -16.10 0.75
C VAL A 357 21.49 -17.07 1.80
N ALA A 358 20.84 -18.19 1.41
CA ALA A 358 20.33 -19.19 2.33
C ALA A 358 21.43 -19.78 3.20
N LYS A 359 22.57 -20.15 2.61
CA LYS A 359 23.75 -20.64 3.33
C LYS A 359 24.28 -19.60 4.33
N LYS A 360 24.27 -18.31 3.94
CA LYS A 360 24.71 -17.23 4.82
C LYS A 360 23.77 -17.04 6.00
N ILE A 361 22.47 -17.12 5.79
CA ILE A 361 21.43 -17.05 6.83
C ILE A 361 21.64 -18.20 7.83
N SER A 362 21.77 -19.44 7.38
CA SER A 362 22.07 -20.60 8.25
C SER A 362 23.35 -20.40 9.08
N GLY A 363 24.37 -19.79 8.49
CA GLY A 363 25.61 -19.50 9.23
C GLY A 363 25.47 -18.38 10.27
N LEU A 364 24.54 -17.46 10.10
CA LEU A 364 24.27 -16.37 11.05
C LEU A 364 23.42 -16.85 12.23
N THR A 365 22.43 -17.68 11.97
CA THR A 365 21.53 -18.21 13.02
C THR A 365 22.22 -19.21 13.93
N LYS A 366 23.21 -19.97 13.43
CA LYS A 366 24.06 -20.83 14.27
C LYS A 366 24.95 -20.06 15.26
N LYS A 367 25.19 -18.78 15.02
CA LYS A 367 26.16 -18.00 15.81
C LYS A 367 25.52 -17.05 16.82
N LYS A 368 24.49 -16.27 16.42
CA LYS A 368 24.03 -15.15 17.25
C LYS A 368 22.61 -14.66 16.96
N TYR A 369 22.13 -14.75 15.74
CA TYR A 369 20.89 -14.13 15.30
C TYR A 369 19.76 -15.15 15.26
N GLN A 370 18.54 -14.69 15.54
CA GLN A 370 17.34 -15.47 15.28
C GLN A 370 16.88 -15.22 13.84
N TYR A 371 16.01 -16.07 13.30
CA TYR A 371 15.47 -15.86 11.95
C TYR A 371 14.69 -14.54 11.84
N GLN A 372 13.94 -14.18 12.87
CA GLN A 372 13.20 -12.90 12.93
C GLN A 372 14.08 -11.64 12.86
N ASP A 373 15.36 -11.74 13.22
CA ASP A 373 16.33 -10.66 13.13
C ASP A 373 16.75 -10.36 11.68
N ILE A 374 16.38 -11.22 10.73
CA ILE A 374 16.88 -11.21 9.35
C ILE A 374 15.80 -10.78 8.40
N ALA A 375 16.09 -9.76 7.59
CA ALA A 375 15.25 -9.33 6.48
C ALA A 375 15.94 -9.56 5.13
N LEU A 376 15.18 -10.08 4.19
CA LEU A 376 15.53 -10.21 2.78
C LEU A 376 14.69 -9.22 1.98
N LEU A 377 15.33 -8.20 1.41
CA LEU A 377 14.65 -7.11 0.73
C LEU A 377 14.75 -7.25 -0.79
N VAL A 378 13.59 -7.28 -1.45
CA VAL A 378 13.44 -7.36 -2.90
C VAL A 378 12.84 -6.07 -3.47
N ARG A 379 13.06 -5.77 -4.76
CA ARG A 379 12.47 -4.62 -5.43
C ARG A 379 11.00 -4.82 -5.77
N ALA A 380 10.60 -6.03 -6.13
CA ALA A 380 9.23 -6.41 -6.45
C ALA A 380 8.93 -7.81 -5.93
N ASN A 381 7.65 -8.13 -5.70
CA ASN A 381 7.22 -9.39 -5.09
C ASN A 381 7.65 -10.63 -5.90
N ASN A 382 7.59 -10.57 -7.23
CA ASN A 382 8.00 -11.65 -8.12
C ASN A 382 9.52 -11.93 -8.06
N HIS A 383 10.32 -10.99 -7.58
CA HIS A 383 11.77 -11.17 -7.40
C HIS A 383 12.11 -12.06 -6.19
N ALA A 384 11.17 -12.39 -5.33
CA ALA A 384 11.38 -13.20 -4.13
C ALA A 384 11.37 -14.71 -4.40
N GLU A 385 10.83 -15.16 -5.53
CA GLU A 385 10.54 -16.59 -5.78
C GLU A 385 11.76 -17.50 -5.71
N ALA A 386 12.89 -17.12 -6.32
CA ALA A 386 14.11 -17.92 -6.25
C ALA A 386 14.63 -18.07 -4.80
N PHE A 387 14.51 -16.99 -4.02
CA PHE A 387 14.94 -16.99 -2.62
C PHE A 387 14.01 -17.82 -1.73
N THR A 388 12.68 -17.77 -1.94
CA THR A 388 11.74 -18.63 -1.20
C THR A 388 12.00 -20.11 -1.47
N ARG A 389 12.26 -20.48 -2.73
CA ARG A 389 12.65 -21.85 -3.09
C ARG A 389 13.94 -22.29 -2.40
N ALA A 390 14.97 -21.43 -2.37
CA ALA A 390 16.26 -21.73 -1.74
C ALA A 390 16.11 -21.86 -0.21
N LEU A 391 15.35 -20.97 0.44
CA LEU A 391 15.07 -21.05 1.87
C LEU A 391 14.31 -22.33 2.23
N SER A 392 13.27 -22.69 1.45
CA SER A 392 12.53 -23.94 1.64
C SER A 392 13.41 -25.17 1.52
N ARG A 393 14.28 -25.24 0.48
CA ARG A 393 15.25 -26.34 0.32
C ARG A 393 16.23 -26.45 1.47
N ALA A 394 16.61 -25.31 2.05
CA ALA A 394 17.52 -25.25 3.20
C ALA A 394 16.81 -25.49 4.55
N GLY A 395 15.52 -25.75 4.59
CA GLY A 395 14.74 -25.91 5.82
C GLY A 395 14.66 -24.63 6.66
N ILE A 396 14.83 -23.45 6.06
CA ILE A 396 14.81 -22.15 6.76
C ILE A 396 13.38 -21.61 6.74
N PRO A 397 12.76 -21.41 7.91
CA PRO A 397 11.42 -20.83 7.99
C PRO A 397 11.45 -19.37 7.54
N TYR A 398 10.51 -18.98 6.70
CA TYR A 398 10.36 -17.61 6.22
C TYR A 398 8.91 -17.17 6.20
N GLN A 399 8.70 -15.87 6.21
CA GLN A 399 7.41 -15.23 6.05
C GLN A 399 7.53 -14.07 5.05
N PHE A 400 6.48 -13.88 4.26
CA PHE A 400 6.42 -12.77 3.33
C PHE A 400 5.72 -11.61 4.03
N LEU A 401 6.48 -10.57 4.40
CA LEU A 401 5.94 -9.35 4.97
C LEU A 401 5.57 -8.37 3.84
N GLY A 402 4.52 -8.71 3.13
CA GLY A 402 3.75 -7.75 2.34
C GLY A 402 2.49 -7.36 3.13
N PRO A 403 1.66 -6.41 2.72
CA PRO A 403 0.32 -6.31 3.23
C PRO A 403 -0.29 -7.71 3.14
N GLY A 404 -0.63 -8.28 4.31
CA GLY A 404 -1.06 -9.66 4.42
C GLY A 404 -2.24 -9.89 3.50
N GLN A 405 -1.96 -10.51 2.37
CA GLN A 405 -2.93 -10.62 1.31
C GLN A 405 -3.89 -11.74 1.70
N LEU A 406 -5.03 -11.37 2.24
CA LEU A 406 -6.10 -12.29 2.62
C LEU A 406 -6.40 -13.26 1.48
N PHE A 407 -6.57 -12.76 0.25
CA PHE A 407 -6.86 -13.55 -0.94
C PHE A 407 -5.72 -14.49 -1.39
N ARG A 408 -4.54 -14.38 -0.79
CA ARG A 408 -3.42 -15.30 -1.03
C ARG A 408 -3.23 -16.35 0.06
N GLN A 409 -3.98 -16.29 1.14
CA GLN A 409 -3.95 -17.33 2.17
C GLN A 409 -4.48 -18.65 1.59
N PRO A 410 -3.87 -19.81 1.89
CA PRO A 410 -4.25 -21.08 1.33
C PRO A 410 -5.74 -21.41 1.49
N GLU A 411 -6.25 -21.26 2.71
CA GLU A 411 -7.64 -21.51 3.08
C GLU A 411 -8.62 -20.56 2.36
N VAL A 412 -8.24 -19.32 2.15
CA VAL A 412 -9.04 -18.34 1.40
C VAL A 412 -9.02 -18.62 -0.09
N LYS A 413 -7.88 -19.05 -0.64
CA LYS A 413 -7.78 -19.49 -2.03
C LYS A 413 -8.65 -20.70 -2.31
N ASP A 414 -8.81 -21.58 -1.34
CA ASP A 414 -9.67 -22.76 -1.47
C ASP A 414 -11.13 -22.34 -1.63
N LEU A 415 -11.60 -21.37 -0.82
CA LEU A 415 -12.96 -20.83 -0.92
C LEU A 415 -13.16 -20.01 -2.20
N ILE A 416 -12.18 -19.22 -2.61
CA ILE A 416 -12.23 -18.50 -3.89
C ILE A 416 -12.26 -19.46 -5.07
N ALA A 417 -11.53 -20.58 -5.00
CA ALA A 417 -11.56 -21.62 -6.03
C ALA A 417 -12.96 -22.25 -6.13
N TYR A 418 -13.65 -22.43 -5.01
CA TYR A 418 -15.03 -22.91 -5.03
C TYR A 418 -15.99 -21.93 -5.75
N LEU A 419 -15.89 -20.64 -5.46
CA LEU A 419 -16.69 -19.63 -6.20
C LEU A 419 -16.34 -19.63 -7.70
N LYS A 420 -15.05 -19.77 -8.07
CA LYS A 420 -14.61 -19.84 -9.47
C LYS A 420 -15.14 -21.08 -10.17
N LEU A 421 -15.19 -22.22 -9.49
CA LEU A 421 -15.82 -23.43 -10.02
C LEU A 421 -17.30 -23.19 -10.38
N LEU A 422 -18.05 -22.49 -9.51
CA LEU A 422 -19.46 -22.20 -9.75
C LEU A 422 -19.68 -21.15 -10.86
N ASP A 423 -18.73 -20.22 -11.02
CA ASP A 423 -18.73 -19.22 -12.08
C ASP A 423 -18.37 -19.83 -13.45
N ASN A 424 -17.42 -20.77 -13.46
CA ASN A 424 -16.94 -21.43 -14.69
C ASN A 424 -16.49 -22.88 -14.43
N PHE A 425 -17.27 -23.86 -14.88
CA PHE A 425 -16.95 -25.29 -14.75
C PHE A 425 -15.71 -25.74 -15.53
N GLU A 426 -15.30 -24.99 -16.55
CA GLU A 426 -14.12 -25.27 -17.35
C GLU A 426 -12.83 -24.88 -16.61
N ASP A 427 -12.89 -24.15 -15.49
CA ASP A 427 -11.72 -23.84 -14.67
C ASP A 427 -11.20 -25.11 -13.95
N GLY A 428 -10.54 -25.97 -14.68
CA GLY A 428 -9.95 -27.21 -14.15
C GLY A 428 -9.01 -26.97 -12.96
N PRO A 429 -8.15 -25.97 -12.93
CA PRO A 429 -7.37 -25.57 -11.77
C PRO A 429 -8.20 -25.31 -10.52
N ALA A 430 -9.35 -24.62 -10.64
CA ALA A 430 -10.24 -24.35 -9.53
C ALA A 430 -10.87 -25.64 -8.99
N VAL A 431 -11.41 -26.49 -9.87
CA VAL A 431 -11.97 -27.81 -9.50
C VAL A 431 -10.92 -28.67 -8.79
N TYR A 432 -9.73 -28.80 -9.39
CA TYR A 432 -8.63 -29.57 -8.81
C TYR A 432 -8.27 -29.08 -7.42
N ARG A 433 -8.21 -27.74 -7.25
CA ARG A 433 -7.87 -27.13 -5.95
C ARG A 433 -8.90 -27.47 -4.89
N VAL A 434 -10.18 -27.36 -5.20
CA VAL A 434 -11.26 -27.68 -4.26
C VAL A 434 -11.21 -29.16 -3.86
N LEU A 435 -11.12 -30.08 -4.82
CA LEU A 435 -11.03 -31.51 -4.54
C LEU A 435 -9.76 -31.93 -3.79
N SER A 436 -8.69 -31.11 -3.87
CA SER A 436 -7.45 -31.32 -3.11
C SER A 436 -7.56 -30.91 -1.64
N MET A 437 -8.66 -30.27 -1.22
CA MET A 437 -8.87 -29.90 0.18
C MET A 437 -8.98 -31.18 1.05
N GLY A 438 -8.33 -31.14 2.21
CA GLY A 438 -8.29 -32.30 3.12
C GLY A 438 -9.68 -32.79 3.56
N VAL A 439 -10.70 -31.93 3.56
CA VAL A 439 -12.08 -32.26 3.94
C VAL A 439 -12.72 -33.30 3.01
N PHE A 440 -12.34 -33.38 1.73
CA PHE A 440 -12.84 -34.37 0.79
C PHE A 440 -12.10 -35.72 0.90
N GLY A 441 -10.90 -35.74 1.49
CA GLY A 441 -10.13 -36.96 1.74
C GLY A 441 -9.81 -37.76 0.47
N LEU A 442 -9.58 -37.09 -0.67
CA LEU A 442 -9.16 -37.71 -1.92
C LEU A 442 -7.63 -37.76 -1.99
N SER A 443 -7.10 -38.87 -2.50
CA SER A 443 -5.66 -39.03 -2.68
C SER A 443 -5.18 -38.37 -3.99
N GLY A 444 -3.89 -38.00 -4.04
CA GLY A 444 -3.29 -37.50 -5.30
C GLY A 444 -3.41 -38.49 -6.47
N ARG A 445 -3.53 -39.80 -6.19
CA ARG A 445 -3.76 -40.86 -7.20
C ARG A 445 -5.18 -40.76 -7.78
N ASP A 446 -6.18 -40.50 -6.94
CA ASP A 446 -7.57 -40.32 -7.38
C ASP A 446 -7.72 -39.10 -8.28
N LEU A 447 -7.14 -37.96 -7.85
CA LEU A 447 -7.14 -36.73 -8.64
C LEU A 447 -6.41 -36.90 -9.98
N ALA A 448 -5.30 -37.65 -10.00
CA ALA A 448 -4.58 -37.95 -11.23
C ALA A 448 -5.41 -38.87 -12.16
N ALA A 449 -6.18 -39.80 -11.62
CA ALA A 449 -7.06 -40.67 -12.40
C ALA A 449 -8.15 -39.87 -13.11
N ILE A 450 -8.81 -38.90 -12.40
CA ILE A 450 -9.80 -38.02 -12.97
C ILE A 450 -9.17 -37.13 -14.05
N SER A 451 -8.00 -36.52 -13.75
CA SER A 451 -7.29 -35.66 -14.72
C SER A 451 -6.91 -36.40 -16.00
N ASN A 452 -6.44 -37.64 -15.88
CA ASN A 452 -6.09 -38.45 -17.03
C ASN A 452 -7.33 -38.86 -17.84
N PHE A 453 -8.44 -39.14 -17.18
CA PHE A 453 -9.71 -39.48 -17.85
C PHE A 453 -10.23 -38.25 -18.62
N ALA A 454 -10.30 -37.07 -17.96
CA ALA A 454 -10.69 -35.82 -18.58
C ALA A 454 -9.88 -35.53 -19.85
N ARG A 455 -8.54 -35.68 -19.78
CA ARG A 455 -7.65 -35.43 -20.91
C ARG A 455 -7.88 -36.46 -22.05
N ARG A 456 -8.10 -37.73 -21.74
CA ARG A 456 -8.34 -38.75 -22.75
C ARG A 456 -9.65 -38.59 -23.47
N GLN A 457 -10.68 -38.12 -22.78
CA GLN A 457 -12.01 -37.88 -23.33
C GLN A 457 -12.20 -36.47 -23.88
N ASN A 458 -11.17 -35.61 -23.76
CA ASN A 458 -11.20 -34.20 -24.16
C ASN A 458 -12.37 -33.43 -23.55
N MET A 459 -12.58 -33.58 -22.24
CA MET A 459 -13.65 -32.95 -21.48
C MET A 459 -13.09 -32.13 -20.32
N ALA A 460 -13.92 -31.25 -19.73
CA ALA A 460 -13.56 -30.48 -18.58
C ALA A 460 -13.34 -31.37 -17.34
N PHE A 461 -12.56 -30.88 -16.37
CA PHE A 461 -12.26 -31.67 -15.16
C PHE A 461 -13.52 -31.97 -14.34
N PHE A 462 -14.47 -31.03 -14.28
CA PHE A 462 -15.73 -31.20 -13.57
C PHE A 462 -16.63 -32.23 -14.29
N GLU A 463 -16.73 -32.18 -15.60
CA GLU A 463 -17.47 -33.19 -16.40
C GLU A 463 -16.93 -34.60 -16.16
N ALA A 464 -15.59 -34.72 -16.00
CA ALA A 464 -15.00 -36.03 -15.65
C ALA A 464 -15.39 -36.49 -14.23
N CYS A 465 -15.62 -35.54 -13.29
CA CYS A 465 -16.15 -35.86 -11.97
C CYS A 465 -17.62 -36.36 -12.05
N GLU A 466 -18.44 -35.78 -12.93
CA GLU A 466 -19.83 -36.22 -13.16
C GLU A 466 -19.88 -37.68 -13.70
N GLN A 467 -18.85 -38.05 -14.47
CA GLN A 467 -18.69 -39.40 -15.01
C GLN A 467 -17.81 -40.30 -14.13
N ALA A 468 -17.83 -40.13 -12.80
CA ALA A 468 -16.96 -40.84 -11.87
C ALA A 468 -17.09 -42.39 -11.95
N ASP A 469 -18.20 -42.92 -12.45
CA ASP A 469 -18.41 -44.33 -12.65
C ASP A 469 -17.50 -44.92 -13.76
N GLN A 470 -17.09 -44.12 -14.72
CA GLN A 470 -16.22 -44.47 -15.82
C GLN A 470 -14.73 -44.27 -15.51
N VAL A 471 -14.42 -43.53 -14.41
CA VAL A 471 -13.06 -43.30 -13.98
C VAL A 471 -12.54 -44.48 -13.14
N PHE A 472 -11.29 -44.85 -13.33
CA PHE A 472 -10.66 -45.91 -12.53
C PHE A 472 -10.37 -45.43 -11.10
N LEU A 473 -11.37 -45.54 -10.23
CA LEU A 473 -11.37 -45.12 -8.83
C LEU A 473 -11.78 -46.28 -7.93
N ASN A 474 -11.33 -46.27 -6.68
CA ASN A 474 -11.90 -47.15 -5.66
C ASN A 474 -13.34 -46.70 -5.29
N GLN A 475 -14.09 -47.57 -4.63
CA GLN A 475 -15.48 -47.29 -4.27
C GLN A 475 -15.64 -46.06 -3.39
N GLU A 476 -14.77 -45.90 -2.40
CA GLU A 476 -14.80 -44.78 -1.46
C GLU A 476 -14.58 -43.45 -2.17
N ALA A 477 -13.53 -43.34 -3.01
CA ALA A 477 -13.24 -42.11 -3.78
C ALA A 477 -14.40 -41.77 -4.73
N ARG A 478 -15.00 -42.78 -5.39
CA ARG A 478 -16.15 -42.62 -6.27
C ARG A 478 -17.35 -42.01 -5.53
N GLU A 479 -17.67 -42.52 -4.35
CA GLU A 479 -18.76 -41.99 -3.54
C GLU A 479 -18.52 -40.57 -3.07
N LYS A 480 -17.28 -40.27 -2.67
CA LYS A 480 -16.90 -38.88 -2.30
C LYS A 480 -17.07 -37.93 -3.47
N ILE A 481 -16.65 -38.30 -4.66
CA ILE A 481 -16.79 -37.46 -5.88
C ILE A 481 -18.27 -37.28 -6.23
N LYS A 482 -19.09 -38.33 -6.15
CA LYS A 482 -20.55 -38.22 -6.39
C LYS A 482 -21.21 -37.24 -5.42
N LYS A 483 -20.87 -37.31 -4.13
CA LYS A 483 -21.37 -36.34 -3.12
C LYS A 483 -20.94 -34.94 -3.43
N PHE A 484 -19.68 -34.76 -3.84
CA PHE A 484 -19.18 -33.45 -4.25
C PHE A 484 -19.95 -32.90 -5.46
N VAL A 485 -20.16 -33.69 -6.50
CA VAL A 485 -20.94 -33.31 -7.69
C VAL A 485 -22.37 -32.90 -7.31
N GLN A 486 -23.03 -33.74 -6.48
CA GLN A 486 -24.39 -33.42 -6.00
C GLN A 486 -24.44 -32.09 -5.20
N MET A 487 -23.44 -31.84 -4.36
CA MET A 487 -23.33 -30.58 -3.63
C MET A 487 -23.18 -29.39 -4.60
N VAL A 488 -22.30 -29.51 -5.60
CA VAL A 488 -22.08 -28.45 -6.60
C VAL A 488 -23.37 -28.18 -7.38
N HIS A 489 -24.06 -29.19 -7.89
CA HIS A 489 -25.33 -29.00 -8.60
C HIS A 489 -26.39 -28.31 -7.76
N ARG A 490 -26.52 -28.71 -6.48
CA ARG A 490 -27.45 -28.03 -5.57
C ARG A 490 -27.09 -26.55 -5.37
N HIS A 491 -25.81 -26.22 -5.25
CA HIS A 491 -25.40 -24.83 -5.09
C HIS A 491 -25.59 -24.02 -6.38
N LEU A 492 -25.49 -24.66 -7.54
CA LEU A 492 -25.79 -24.02 -8.82
C LEU A 492 -27.26 -23.58 -8.92
N ASP A 493 -28.19 -24.42 -8.45
CA ASP A 493 -29.60 -24.08 -8.41
C ASP A 493 -29.90 -22.87 -7.50
N LEU A 494 -29.01 -22.59 -6.53
CA LEU A 494 -29.13 -21.48 -5.59
C LEU A 494 -28.51 -20.16 -6.11
N LEU A 495 -27.67 -20.20 -7.15
CA LEU A 495 -26.93 -18.99 -7.64
C LEU A 495 -27.85 -17.83 -8.04
N VAL A 496 -29.07 -18.13 -8.48
CA VAL A 496 -30.04 -17.10 -8.90
C VAL A 496 -30.65 -16.36 -7.71
N LYS A 497 -30.64 -16.96 -6.52
CA LYS A 497 -31.34 -16.46 -5.34
C LYS A 497 -30.43 -15.97 -4.24
N GLU A 498 -29.21 -16.49 -4.17
CA GLU A 498 -28.33 -16.32 -3.03
C GLU A 498 -27.08 -15.52 -3.42
N THR A 499 -26.52 -14.78 -2.45
CA THR A 499 -25.26 -14.06 -2.62
C THR A 499 -24.05 -14.99 -2.57
N ALA A 500 -22.92 -14.52 -3.06
CA ALA A 500 -21.66 -15.29 -3.00
C ALA A 500 -21.26 -15.67 -1.56
N GLY A 501 -21.51 -14.82 -0.59
CA GLY A 501 -21.25 -15.11 0.82
C GLY A 501 -22.16 -16.22 1.35
N GLN A 502 -23.45 -16.20 0.98
CA GLN A 502 -24.40 -17.24 1.38
C GLN A 502 -24.07 -18.60 0.77
N ILE A 503 -23.67 -18.61 -0.51
CA ILE A 503 -23.21 -19.84 -1.19
C ILE A 503 -21.96 -20.42 -0.52
N LEU A 504 -20.99 -19.58 -0.16
CA LEU A 504 -19.81 -20.06 0.59
C LEU A 504 -20.17 -20.60 1.98
N TYR A 505 -21.14 -20.01 2.65
CA TYR A 505 -21.63 -20.53 3.93
C TYR A 505 -22.22 -21.95 3.76
N TYR A 506 -23.04 -22.17 2.75
CA TYR A 506 -23.56 -23.50 2.44
C TYR A 506 -22.40 -24.49 2.10
N PHE A 507 -21.39 -24.03 1.36
CA PHE A 507 -20.21 -24.86 1.08
C PHE A 507 -19.47 -25.27 2.36
N LEU A 508 -19.26 -24.35 3.31
CA LEU A 508 -18.63 -24.66 4.59
C LEU A 508 -19.43 -25.71 5.36
N GLN A 509 -20.77 -25.59 5.36
CA GLN A 509 -21.68 -26.49 6.06
C GLN A 509 -21.68 -27.88 5.41
N ASP A 510 -21.92 -27.94 4.10
CA ASP A 510 -22.12 -29.19 3.36
C ASP A 510 -20.85 -30.00 3.17
N SER A 511 -19.68 -29.34 3.12
CA SER A 511 -18.37 -30.00 3.09
C SER A 511 -17.92 -30.50 4.47
N GLY A 512 -18.56 -30.06 5.57
CA GLY A 512 -18.10 -30.34 6.94
C GLY A 512 -16.92 -29.46 7.38
N LEU A 513 -16.53 -28.48 6.57
CA LEU A 513 -15.42 -27.57 6.92
C LEU A 513 -15.77 -26.65 8.08
N LEU A 514 -17.06 -26.28 8.21
CA LEU A 514 -17.54 -25.43 9.30
C LEU A 514 -17.27 -26.04 10.68
N GLU A 515 -17.51 -27.33 10.85
CA GLU A 515 -17.24 -28.06 12.09
C GLU A 515 -15.74 -28.04 12.44
N GLN A 516 -14.87 -28.21 11.45
CA GLN A 516 -13.43 -28.16 11.64
C GLN A 516 -12.94 -26.76 12.03
N LEU A 517 -13.59 -25.69 11.55
CA LEU A 517 -13.27 -24.31 11.86
C LEU A 517 -13.75 -23.86 13.25
N THR A 518 -14.74 -24.53 13.82
CA THR A 518 -15.26 -24.22 15.16
C THR A 518 -14.54 -24.98 16.28
N ASP A 519 -13.92 -26.14 15.98
CA ASP A 519 -13.14 -26.97 16.93
C ASP A 519 -11.64 -26.92 16.62
N TYR A 520 -11.05 -25.72 16.62
CA TYR A 520 -9.62 -25.58 16.38
C TYR A 520 -8.80 -25.93 17.62
N LYS A 521 -7.75 -26.75 17.43
CA LYS A 521 -6.85 -27.26 18.49
C LYS A 521 -5.44 -26.67 18.39
N THR A 522 -5.14 -25.97 17.32
CA THR A 522 -3.82 -25.38 17.07
C THR A 522 -3.91 -23.91 16.69
N VAL A 523 -2.86 -23.13 16.98
CA VAL A 523 -2.74 -21.73 16.58
C VAL A 523 -2.85 -21.56 15.06
N ALA A 524 -2.40 -22.56 14.28
CA ALA A 524 -2.51 -22.54 12.82
C ALA A 524 -3.98 -22.64 12.37
N GLN A 525 -4.77 -23.50 13.00
CA GLN A 525 -6.21 -23.65 12.72
C GLN A 525 -7.00 -22.41 13.15
N GLU A 526 -6.68 -21.83 14.32
CA GLU A 526 -7.26 -20.57 14.75
C GLU A 526 -7.02 -19.45 13.72
N LYS A 527 -5.80 -19.35 13.19
CA LYS A 527 -5.47 -18.38 12.15
C LYS A 527 -6.24 -18.62 10.85
N GLN A 528 -6.43 -19.88 10.46
CA GLN A 528 -7.25 -20.23 9.29
C GLN A 528 -8.70 -19.77 9.51
N ALA A 529 -9.29 -20.04 10.68
CA ALA A 529 -10.63 -19.60 11.02
C ALA A 529 -10.75 -18.07 11.00
N GLN A 530 -9.78 -17.33 11.54
CA GLN A 530 -9.74 -15.88 11.50
C GLN A 530 -9.66 -15.33 10.07
N ASN A 531 -8.85 -15.95 9.18
CA ASN A 531 -8.75 -15.53 7.79
C ASN A 531 -10.06 -15.77 7.04
N ILE A 532 -10.72 -16.90 7.28
CA ILE A 532 -12.02 -17.20 6.69
C ILE A 532 -13.09 -16.21 7.19
N ALA A 533 -13.14 -15.92 8.50
CA ALA A 533 -14.04 -14.92 9.06
C ALA A 533 -13.86 -13.56 8.38
N LYS A 534 -12.60 -13.12 8.18
CA LYS A 534 -12.31 -11.86 7.46
C LYS A 534 -12.73 -11.87 5.99
N LEU A 535 -12.67 -13.03 5.33
CA LEU A 535 -13.22 -13.16 3.98
C LEU A 535 -14.72 -12.90 4.00
N PHE A 536 -15.45 -13.50 4.94
CA PHE A 536 -16.90 -13.28 5.08
C PHE A 536 -17.24 -11.82 5.42
N ASP A 537 -16.49 -11.18 6.31
CA ASP A 537 -16.66 -9.74 6.59
C ASP A 537 -16.49 -8.90 5.33
N ARG A 538 -15.53 -9.28 4.48
CA ARG A 538 -15.29 -8.56 3.21
C ARG A 538 -16.38 -8.82 2.19
N LEU A 539 -16.87 -10.06 2.07
CA LEU A 539 -18.01 -10.39 1.22
C LEU A 539 -19.27 -9.66 1.67
N LYS A 540 -19.55 -9.66 2.98
CA LYS A 540 -20.69 -8.91 3.55
C LYS A 540 -20.59 -7.40 3.26
N SER A 541 -19.38 -6.82 3.34
CA SER A 541 -19.15 -5.42 2.99
C SER A 541 -19.39 -5.17 1.49
N TYR A 542 -18.99 -6.11 0.63
CA TYR A 542 -19.24 -6.04 -0.81
C TYR A 542 -20.75 -6.13 -1.11
N GLU A 543 -21.46 -7.08 -0.50
CA GLU A 543 -22.90 -7.25 -0.62
C GLU A 543 -23.69 -6.01 -0.19
N ALA A 544 -23.28 -5.39 0.92
CA ALA A 544 -23.94 -4.16 1.41
C ALA A 544 -23.72 -2.94 0.50
N ALA A 545 -22.64 -2.97 -0.29
CA ALA A 545 -22.20 -1.85 -1.13
C ALA A 545 -22.63 -1.98 -2.60
N HIS A 546 -23.05 -3.17 -3.06
CA HIS A 546 -23.35 -3.44 -4.47
C HIS A 546 -24.73 -4.08 -4.63
N GLU A 547 -25.48 -3.64 -5.64
CA GLU A 547 -26.77 -4.24 -5.98
C GLU A 547 -26.62 -5.67 -6.54
N ASP A 548 -25.51 -5.93 -7.25
CA ASP A 548 -25.14 -7.26 -7.74
C ASP A 548 -24.05 -7.87 -6.86
N ALA A 549 -24.47 -8.77 -6.00
CA ALA A 549 -23.60 -9.59 -5.14
C ALA A 549 -23.61 -11.07 -5.57
N SER A 550 -23.90 -11.33 -6.83
CA SER A 550 -23.83 -12.68 -7.42
C SER A 550 -22.43 -13.27 -7.32
N VAL A 551 -22.34 -14.60 -7.45
CA VAL A 551 -21.04 -15.31 -7.50
C VAL A 551 -20.19 -14.75 -8.64
N GLN A 552 -20.75 -14.52 -9.81
CA GLN A 552 -20.05 -14.00 -10.99
C GLN A 552 -19.45 -12.60 -10.71
N ALA A 553 -20.25 -11.66 -10.21
CA ALA A 553 -19.78 -10.30 -9.89
C ALA A 553 -18.69 -10.33 -8.80
N THR A 554 -18.85 -11.17 -7.79
CA THR A 554 -17.89 -11.32 -6.69
C THR A 554 -16.56 -11.95 -7.17
N VAL A 555 -16.61 -12.97 -8.02
CA VAL A 555 -15.40 -13.62 -8.61
C VAL A 555 -14.64 -12.62 -9.48
N ALA A 556 -15.34 -11.84 -10.31
CA ALA A 556 -14.75 -10.81 -11.14
C ALA A 556 -14.05 -9.74 -10.27
N TRP A 557 -14.73 -9.25 -9.22
CA TRP A 557 -14.15 -8.31 -8.26
C TRP A 557 -12.92 -8.87 -7.54
N ILE A 558 -12.98 -10.08 -6.96
CA ILE A 558 -11.85 -10.71 -6.27
C ILE A 558 -10.66 -10.90 -7.22
N SER A 559 -10.92 -11.38 -8.45
CA SER A 559 -9.88 -11.60 -9.44
C SER A 559 -9.15 -10.30 -9.80
N LEU A 560 -9.91 -9.23 -10.03
CA LEU A 560 -9.36 -7.91 -10.30
C LEU A 560 -8.57 -7.34 -9.10
N ALA A 561 -9.07 -7.52 -7.88
CA ALA A 561 -8.38 -7.13 -6.66
C ALA A 561 -7.05 -7.89 -6.48
N MET A 562 -7.04 -9.19 -6.81
CA MET A 562 -5.81 -10.02 -6.77
C MET A 562 -4.78 -9.59 -7.82
N GLU A 563 -5.20 -9.27 -9.04
CA GLU A 563 -4.35 -8.78 -10.14
C GLU A 563 -3.69 -7.44 -9.76
N ARG A 564 -4.43 -6.56 -9.13
CA ARG A 564 -3.94 -5.26 -8.65
C ARG A 564 -3.10 -5.35 -7.38
N GLY A 565 -3.04 -6.52 -6.77
CA GLY A 565 -2.37 -6.68 -5.48
C GLY A 565 -3.14 -6.05 -4.32
N GLU A 566 -4.39 -5.70 -4.51
CA GLU A 566 -5.32 -5.20 -3.52
C GLU A 566 -5.94 -6.40 -2.80
N SER A 567 -5.45 -6.67 -1.62
CA SER A 567 -6.01 -7.71 -0.77
C SER A 567 -6.16 -7.16 0.63
N PRO A 568 -7.31 -7.38 1.29
CA PRO A 568 -7.46 -7.01 2.69
C PRO A 568 -6.34 -7.62 3.53
N LEU A 569 -6.06 -7.02 4.68
CA LEU A 569 -5.10 -7.58 5.62
C LEU A 569 -5.63 -8.91 6.15
N ALA A 570 -4.82 -9.96 6.08
CA ALA A 570 -5.07 -11.21 6.80
C ALA A 570 -5.07 -10.96 8.33
N GLY A 571 -5.54 -11.94 9.11
CA GLY A 571 -5.62 -11.84 10.59
C GLY A 571 -4.36 -11.24 11.20
N THR A 572 -4.53 -10.27 12.09
CA THR A 572 -3.44 -9.64 12.84
C THR A 572 -2.79 -10.68 13.73
N THR A 573 -1.70 -11.24 13.26
CA THR A 573 -0.70 -11.84 14.13
C THR A 573 0.39 -10.80 14.33
N ASP A 574 0.90 -10.65 15.54
CA ASP A 574 2.14 -9.92 15.79
C ASP A 574 3.23 -10.53 14.91
N TRP A 575 3.49 -9.89 13.78
CA TRP A 575 4.36 -10.37 12.71
C TRP A 575 5.80 -10.54 13.17
N VAL A 576 6.11 -9.90 14.30
CA VAL A 576 7.43 -9.92 14.94
C VAL A 576 7.60 -11.12 15.87
N ALA A 577 6.52 -11.81 16.22
CA ALA A 577 6.56 -12.88 17.24
C ALA A 577 6.98 -14.26 16.69
N GLU A 578 6.93 -14.48 15.37
CA GLU A 578 7.34 -15.76 14.80
C GLU A 578 8.81 -15.74 14.38
N ASN A 579 9.61 -16.69 14.88
CA ASN A 579 11.03 -16.82 14.53
C ASN A 579 11.23 -17.29 13.08
N LYS A 580 10.96 -16.41 12.12
CA LYS A 580 11.04 -16.64 10.66
C LYS A 580 11.81 -15.52 9.97
N VAL A 581 12.48 -15.85 8.86
CA VAL A 581 13.14 -14.83 8.00
C VAL A 581 12.09 -13.98 7.32
N ASN A 582 12.27 -12.66 7.38
CA ASN A 582 11.34 -11.68 6.84
C ASN A 582 11.67 -11.37 5.37
N LEU A 583 10.81 -11.79 4.44
CA LEU A 583 10.88 -11.38 3.04
C LEU A 583 9.91 -10.22 2.80
N LEU A 584 10.40 -9.13 2.21
CA LEU A 584 9.57 -7.97 1.94
C LEU A 584 10.12 -7.12 0.79
N THR A 585 9.23 -6.34 0.18
CA THR A 585 9.69 -5.32 -0.75
C THR A 585 10.30 -4.15 0.00
N ILE A 586 11.10 -3.34 -0.69
CA ILE A 586 11.71 -2.14 -0.10
C ILE A 586 10.64 -1.19 0.43
N HIS A 587 9.56 -1.00 -0.34
CA HIS A 587 8.46 -0.13 0.03
C HIS A 587 7.74 -0.63 1.30
N SER A 588 7.49 -1.94 1.39
CA SER A 588 6.89 -2.56 2.59
C SER A 588 7.80 -2.52 3.82
N ALA A 589 9.12 -2.34 3.62
CA ALA A 589 10.07 -2.18 4.72
C ALA A 589 10.00 -0.79 5.37
N LYS A 590 9.22 0.16 4.81
CA LYS A 590 9.07 1.49 5.42
C LYS A 590 8.39 1.36 6.78
N GLY A 591 9.02 1.95 7.81
CA GLY A 591 8.58 1.81 9.22
C GLY A 591 9.23 0.64 9.98
N LEU A 592 9.80 -0.37 9.30
CA LEU A 592 10.40 -1.53 9.95
C LEU A 592 11.92 -1.41 10.11
N GLU A 593 12.48 -2.18 11.06
CA GLU A 593 13.91 -2.22 11.38
C GLU A 593 14.36 -3.66 11.63
N PHE A 594 15.51 -4.07 11.06
CA PHE A 594 16.04 -5.42 11.19
C PHE A 594 17.53 -5.43 11.50
N PRO A 595 17.99 -6.22 12.49
CA PRO A 595 19.40 -6.36 12.85
C PRO A 595 20.31 -6.79 11.69
N VAL A 596 19.80 -7.62 10.78
CA VAL A 596 20.53 -8.10 9.59
C VAL A 596 19.67 -7.91 8.36
N VAL A 597 20.21 -7.26 7.34
CA VAL A 597 19.50 -7.01 6.08
C VAL A 597 20.29 -7.56 4.91
N PHE A 598 19.62 -8.34 4.08
CA PHE A 598 20.09 -8.77 2.78
C PHE A 598 19.43 -7.93 1.69
N LEU A 599 20.25 -7.31 0.85
CA LEU A 599 19.81 -6.66 -0.37
C LEU A 599 20.09 -7.57 -1.54
N VAL A 600 19.05 -8.01 -2.22
CA VAL A 600 19.18 -9.04 -3.25
C VAL A 600 18.73 -8.55 -4.62
N ASN A 601 19.15 -9.27 -5.67
CA ASN A 601 18.77 -8.98 -7.05
C ASN A 601 19.24 -7.59 -7.54
N LEU A 602 20.47 -7.17 -7.18
CA LEU A 602 21.04 -5.90 -7.63
C LEU A 602 21.61 -6.04 -9.04
N VAL A 603 20.72 -6.19 -10.02
CA VAL A 603 21.05 -6.39 -11.43
C VAL A 603 20.29 -5.36 -12.28
N SER A 604 20.96 -4.81 -13.29
CA SER A 604 20.33 -3.89 -14.24
C SER A 604 19.06 -4.47 -14.85
N GLY A 605 17.99 -3.68 -14.89
CA GLY A 605 16.66 -4.10 -15.33
C GLY A 605 15.80 -4.75 -14.24
N ARG A 606 16.39 -5.12 -13.08
CA ARG A 606 15.66 -5.57 -11.88
C ARG A 606 15.80 -4.59 -10.74
N PHE A 607 17.03 -4.14 -10.46
CA PHE A 607 17.33 -3.09 -9.51
C PHE A 607 18.70 -2.45 -9.81
N PRO A 608 18.74 -1.28 -10.45
CA PRO A 608 17.60 -0.44 -10.86
C PRO A 608 16.66 -1.13 -11.86
N THR A 609 15.36 -0.82 -11.74
CA THR A 609 14.35 -1.27 -12.71
C THR A 609 14.51 -0.48 -14.01
N ARG A 610 13.89 -0.96 -15.09
CA ARG A 610 13.70 -0.13 -16.29
C ARG A 610 12.64 0.93 -15.98
N GLU A 611 12.80 2.11 -16.55
CA GLU A 611 11.77 3.14 -16.49
C GLU A 611 10.50 2.63 -17.17
N ARG A 612 9.38 2.75 -16.45
CA ARG A 612 8.07 2.42 -17.01
C ARG A 612 7.40 3.72 -17.42
N GLN A 613 7.13 3.85 -18.70
CA GLN A 613 6.32 4.94 -19.21
C GLN A 613 4.86 4.71 -18.81
N GLU A 614 4.19 5.78 -18.40
CA GLU A 614 2.75 5.76 -18.18
C GLU A 614 2.04 5.50 -19.51
N GLN A 615 0.99 4.69 -19.50
CA GLN A 615 0.24 4.37 -20.71
C GLN A 615 -0.44 5.63 -21.30
N ILE A 616 -0.91 6.50 -20.42
CA ILE A 616 -1.52 7.78 -20.75
C ILE A 616 -0.93 8.84 -19.81
N PRO A 617 0.20 9.46 -20.19
CA PRO A 617 0.82 10.50 -19.37
C PRO A 617 -0.04 11.77 -19.34
N ILE A 618 0.04 12.54 -18.26
CA ILE A 618 -0.50 13.89 -18.24
C ILE A 618 0.45 14.85 -18.98
N PRO A 619 -0.05 15.90 -19.64
CA PRO A 619 0.80 16.91 -20.26
C PRO A 619 1.75 17.56 -19.25
N ASP A 620 3.00 17.79 -19.66
CA ASP A 620 4.03 18.35 -18.79
C ASP A 620 3.64 19.75 -18.24
N GLU A 621 2.91 20.54 -19.02
CA GLU A 621 2.44 21.87 -18.63
C GLU A 621 1.37 21.84 -17.53
N LEU A 622 0.74 20.70 -17.30
CA LEU A 622 -0.21 20.48 -16.22
C LEU A 622 0.46 19.94 -14.95
N ILE A 623 1.72 19.53 -15.03
CA ILE A 623 2.48 19.05 -13.87
C ILE A 623 2.91 20.28 -13.05
N LYS A 624 2.33 20.44 -11.86
CA LYS A 624 2.68 21.53 -10.93
C LYS A 624 3.93 21.21 -10.11
N GLU A 625 4.35 19.95 -10.08
CA GLU A 625 5.61 19.55 -9.46
C GLU A 625 6.80 20.08 -10.26
N ILE A 626 7.75 20.73 -9.59
CA ILE A 626 9.05 21.09 -10.21
C ILE A 626 9.89 19.81 -10.28
N LEU A 627 10.08 19.32 -11.51
CA LEU A 627 10.90 18.16 -11.76
C LEU A 627 12.39 18.46 -11.56
N PRO A 628 13.21 17.51 -11.10
CA PRO A 628 14.66 17.66 -11.02
C PRO A 628 15.30 17.70 -12.43
N GLU A 629 16.50 18.27 -12.51
CA GLU A 629 17.22 18.43 -13.79
C GLU A 629 17.85 17.12 -14.30
N GLY A 630 18.09 16.14 -13.44
CA GLY A 630 18.77 14.88 -13.77
C GLY A 630 17.82 13.74 -14.13
N ASP A 631 18.42 12.56 -14.43
CA ASP A 631 17.67 11.31 -14.64
C ASP A 631 16.89 10.95 -13.37
N TYR A 632 15.60 11.22 -13.43
CA TYR A 632 14.70 11.14 -12.30
C TYR A 632 14.50 9.71 -11.82
N HIS A 633 14.37 8.76 -12.76
CA HIS A 633 14.20 7.35 -12.45
C HIS A 633 15.40 6.81 -11.67
N LEU A 634 16.62 7.12 -12.11
CA LEU A 634 17.82 6.72 -11.40
C LEU A 634 17.95 7.41 -10.03
N GLN A 635 17.51 8.66 -9.90
CA GLN A 635 17.47 9.34 -8.59
C GLN A 635 16.55 8.63 -7.61
N GLU A 636 15.36 8.19 -8.05
CA GLU A 636 14.41 7.44 -7.23
C GLU A 636 14.97 6.07 -6.83
N GLU A 637 15.57 5.33 -7.76
CA GLU A 637 16.20 4.04 -7.47
C GLU A 637 17.39 4.18 -6.48
N ARG A 638 18.15 5.29 -6.53
CA ARG A 638 19.19 5.60 -5.53
C ARG A 638 18.58 5.94 -4.17
N ARG A 639 17.46 6.66 -4.11
CA ARG A 639 16.71 6.89 -2.86
C ARG A 639 16.22 5.58 -2.25
N LEU A 640 15.72 4.65 -3.04
CA LEU A 640 15.34 3.32 -2.59
C LEU A 640 16.54 2.57 -1.98
N ASN A 641 17.71 2.62 -2.61
CA ASN A 641 18.93 2.01 -2.07
C ASN A 641 19.44 2.70 -0.81
N PHE A 642 19.45 4.04 -0.80
CA PHE A 642 19.81 4.84 0.39
C PHE A 642 18.89 4.51 1.58
N PHE A 643 17.58 4.51 1.33
CA PHE A 643 16.58 4.19 2.33
C PHE A 643 16.81 2.79 2.94
N ARG A 644 17.17 1.80 2.13
CA ARG A 644 17.51 0.44 2.58
C ARG A 644 18.70 0.39 3.51
N LEU A 645 19.82 0.99 3.09
CA LEU A 645 21.02 1.03 3.88
C LEU A 645 20.78 1.71 5.22
N SER A 646 20.06 2.81 5.22
CA SER A 646 19.76 3.60 6.43
C SER A 646 18.79 2.91 7.41
N LYS A 647 18.10 1.84 7.00
CA LYS A 647 17.12 1.09 7.82
C LYS A 647 17.72 -0.08 8.61
N THR A 648 19.00 -0.30 8.54
CA THR A 648 19.67 -1.39 9.25
C THR A 648 20.09 -0.92 10.64
N PRO A 649 19.35 -1.27 11.73
CA PRO A 649 19.76 -0.93 13.11
C PRO A 649 20.91 -1.81 13.57
N GLY A 650 21.33 -2.72 12.72
CA GLY A 650 22.17 -3.81 13.08
C GLY A 650 23.63 -3.67 12.76
N ARG A 651 24.28 -4.75 13.02
CA ARG A 651 25.71 -4.96 12.94
C ARG A 651 26.13 -5.48 11.56
N LYS A 652 25.20 -5.78 10.63
CA LYS A 652 25.54 -6.38 9.31
C LYS A 652 24.54 -5.99 8.23
N THR A 653 25.05 -5.45 7.14
CA THR A 653 24.37 -5.38 5.84
C THR A 653 25.11 -6.31 4.87
N ILE A 654 24.37 -7.12 4.12
CA ILE A 654 24.89 -8.00 3.10
C ILE A 654 24.20 -7.64 1.80
N ILE A 655 25.00 -7.31 0.80
CA ILE A 655 24.54 -6.98 -0.54
C ILE A 655 24.83 -8.20 -1.41
N SER A 656 23.85 -8.71 -2.13
CA SER A 656 24.06 -9.75 -3.12
C SER A 656 23.75 -9.22 -4.51
N ARG A 657 24.57 -9.61 -5.48
CA ARG A 657 24.49 -9.27 -6.87
C ARG A 657 24.72 -10.52 -7.72
N GLN A 658 23.94 -10.67 -8.76
CA GLN A 658 24.14 -11.61 -9.83
C GLN A 658 25.31 -11.20 -10.72
#